data_c82f0553def5175f8ff08e14fb833588
#
_entry.id   c82f0553def5175f8ff08e14fb833588
#
_cell.length_a   1.000
_cell.length_b   1.000
_cell.length_c   1.000
_cell.angle_alpha   90.00
_cell.angle_beta   90.00
_cell.angle_gamma   90.00
#
_symmetry.space_group_name_H-M   'P 1'
#
loop_
_entity.id
_entity.type
_entity.pdbx_description
1 polymer ?
#
loop_
_entity_poly.entity_id
_entity_poly.type
_entity_poly.pdbx_seq_one_letter_code
_entity_poly.pdbx_strand_id
1 'polypeptide(L)'
;MMTSSEIRQAFLDFFKSKQHQIVPSAPIVVKNDPTLLFTNAGMNQFKDYFLGNRTPENPRIADTQKCLRVSGKHNDLEEVGVDTYHHTMFEMLGNWSFGDPARLESQSGGYFKVEAIAWSWELLTEVYKLDKDRLYVTIFEGDDKEGLPKDEEAFNEWKKVIVEDRILLGNKKDNFWEMGDTGPCGPCTEIHVDCRSDEERKKVDGSTLVNNDHPQVIEIWNNVFIQFNRLKDGSLQPLPAKHVDTGMGFERLVRVIQGKQSNYDTDVFTGTISAIEKITNKKYDFSDTKEAVAFRVLADHIRAICFTIADGQLPSNTGAGYVIRRILRRAVRYYYSYLDYKQTLLHQLIPTLAHQFENVFPELKAQQDFVCKVVKEEEESFLKTIDNGIEMFKEYISSRNKIGLDASYEYNTLFGDVMYFVNDDIKLGIDRGKTMHKIIPYEIRGKVAFTLFDRFGFPIDLTQLMAREINWTVDMNGFEEELQKQKNRSRAATVIDTEDWVILEEKTTYLSGKYWQIKDLETKSRISRYRRIKSKNIENYQIILDKSPFYDESGGQVGDTGVFEFEDDVIEVLDTKKENGLITHFTNRLPKDITKQFLAKVNKERRFLISSNHSATHLLHAALRSVLGTHVAQKGSLVNDEHLRFDFSHFAKVTDEEVARIETIVNEKIRANIPVVIKEMEKDEAIKLGAMALFGEKYGDKVRVVIMDEKYSIELCGGTHVGYTGELGFFKITSESAIAAGVRRIEAVSGKACEHYLNEQLQQLIEVKSAFNNPKELIKQIENSLAEIKELKKKIESLEAKQIAQLKIELEQQVETIKGVSFIGKVVELTNADGLKKLASELIASIPPLEGGEVVVVLTSNINGKAAVAIALSETIMNKGFEAPKIIKEHITPIIKGGGGGQKNLATAGGQDTSNLNKVIEIVRNLF
;
A
#
# COMPACT_ATOMS: atom_id res chain seq x y z
N MET A 1 -14.81 28.17 -32.09
CA MET A 1 -14.93 26.84 -31.46
C MET A 1 -14.72 27.08 -29.97
N MET A 2 -15.64 26.66 -29.13
CA MET A 2 -15.53 26.86 -27.66
C MET A 2 -14.44 25.98 -27.08
N THR A 3 -13.68 26.53 -26.15
CA THR A 3 -12.72 25.79 -25.34
C THR A 3 -13.44 24.99 -24.23
N SER A 4 -12.80 23.98 -23.67
CA SER A 4 -13.33 23.21 -22.55
C SER A 4 -13.71 24.09 -21.33
N SER A 5 -12.92 25.14 -21.07
CA SER A 5 -13.22 26.12 -20.02
C SER A 5 -14.49 26.92 -20.31
N GLU A 6 -14.67 27.39 -21.55
CA GLU A 6 -15.88 28.12 -21.96
C GLU A 6 -17.12 27.24 -21.95
N ILE A 7 -17.00 25.96 -22.33
CA ILE A 7 -18.10 24.98 -22.30
C ILE A 7 -18.54 24.76 -20.84
N ARG A 8 -17.62 24.54 -19.94
CA ARG A 8 -17.92 24.37 -18.50
C ARG A 8 -18.58 25.62 -17.91
N GLN A 9 -18.03 26.77 -18.20
CA GLN A 9 -18.59 28.03 -17.68
C GLN A 9 -20.00 28.28 -18.23
N ALA A 10 -20.25 28.02 -19.52
CA ALA A 10 -21.58 28.18 -20.12
C ALA A 10 -22.65 27.28 -19.43
N PHE A 11 -22.30 26.05 -19.05
CA PHE A 11 -23.17 25.18 -18.24
C PHE A 11 -23.52 25.81 -16.89
N LEU A 12 -22.52 26.25 -16.14
CA LEU A 12 -22.70 26.83 -14.83
C LEU A 12 -23.51 28.14 -14.90
N ASP A 13 -23.24 28.99 -15.86
CA ASP A 13 -23.97 30.26 -16.05
C ASP A 13 -25.43 30.02 -16.48
N PHE A 14 -25.67 29.01 -17.35
CA PHE A 14 -27.00 28.60 -17.74
C PHE A 14 -27.84 28.15 -16.51
N PHE A 15 -27.36 27.23 -15.71
CA PHE A 15 -28.09 26.78 -14.55
C PHE A 15 -28.17 27.84 -13.43
N LYS A 16 -27.17 28.69 -13.31
CA LYS A 16 -27.27 29.88 -12.45
C LYS A 16 -28.41 30.79 -12.87
N SER A 17 -28.64 31.00 -14.21
CA SER A 17 -29.78 31.75 -14.73
C SER A 17 -31.13 31.10 -14.44
N LYS A 18 -31.16 29.77 -14.28
CA LYS A 18 -32.32 28.96 -13.83
C LYS A 18 -32.43 28.85 -12.30
N GLN A 19 -31.75 29.76 -11.56
CA GLN A 19 -31.78 29.87 -10.10
C GLN A 19 -31.13 28.68 -9.35
N HIS A 20 -30.15 27.99 -9.95
CA HIS A 20 -29.36 27.00 -9.24
C HIS A 20 -28.24 27.65 -8.44
N GLN A 21 -28.00 27.14 -7.24
CA GLN A 21 -26.81 27.43 -6.45
C GLN A 21 -25.63 26.63 -7.03
N ILE A 22 -24.57 27.35 -7.42
CA ILE A 22 -23.34 26.67 -7.86
C ILE A 22 -22.54 26.28 -6.60
N VAL A 23 -22.20 25.00 -6.49
CA VAL A 23 -21.42 24.45 -5.36
C VAL A 23 -20.10 23.86 -5.86
N PRO A 24 -19.07 23.77 -4.98
CA PRO A 24 -17.80 23.15 -5.37
C PRO A 24 -17.93 21.63 -5.49
N SER A 25 -17.05 21.03 -6.29
CA SER A 25 -16.89 19.58 -6.41
C SER A 25 -16.60 18.94 -5.04
N ALA A 26 -17.27 17.85 -4.71
CA ALA A 26 -16.89 17.02 -3.59
C ALA A 26 -15.53 16.32 -3.84
N PRO A 27 -14.81 15.91 -2.80
CA PRO A 27 -13.62 15.07 -2.94
C PRO A 27 -13.92 13.74 -3.65
N ILE A 28 -12.95 13.26 -4.42
CA ILE A 28 -13.06 11.95 -5.09
C ILE A 28 -13.19 10.81 -4.07
N VAL A 29 -12.51 10.91 -2.91
CA VAL A 29 -12.55 9.87 -1.88
C VAL A 29 -13.64 10.17 -0.86
N VAL A 30 -14.62 9.30 -0.81
CA VAL A 30 -15.75 9.40 0.14
C VAL A 30 -15.30 8.94 1.52
N LYS A 31 -15.32 9.84 2.51
CA LYS A 31 -14.77 9.56 3.86
C LYS A 31 -15.75 8.87 4.80
N ASN A 32 -17.05 8.98 4.61
CA ASN A 32 -18.06 8.57 5.59
C ASN A 32 -19.16 7.64 5.03
N ASP A 33 -19.05 7.17 3.81
CA ASP A 33 -20.00 6.22 3.22
C ASP A 33 -19.33 4.83 3.08
N PRO A 34 -19.79 3.81 3.85
CA PRO A 34 -19.22 2.46 3.75
C PRO A 34 -19.60 1.73 2.46
N THR A 35 -20.53 2.27 1.67
CA THR A 35 -21.02 1.67 0.42
C THR A 35 -20.26 2.15 -0.81
N LEU A 36 -19.53 3.28 -0.70
CA LEU A 36 -18.81 3.92 -1.80
C LEU A 36 -17.34 4.14 -1.45
N LEU A 37 -16.46 3.64 -2.31
CA LEU A 37 -15.01 3.85 -2.17
C LEU A 37 -14.60 5.20 -2.76
N PHE A 38 -15.24 5.60 -3.85
CA PHE A 38 -15.00 6.84 -4.59
C PHE A 38 -16.30 7.50 -5.01
N THR A 39 -16.27 8.81 -5.21
CA THR A 39 -17.34 9.56 -5.86
C THR A 39 -17.39 9.13 -7.33
N ASN A 40 -18.40 8.36 -7.71
CA ASN A 40 -18.58 7.81 -9.06
C ASN A 40 -19.66 8.54 -9.88
N ALA A 41 -20.42 9.43 -9.22
CA ALA A 41 -21.47 10.25 -9.82
C ALA A 41 -21.63 11.55 -9.01
N GLY A 42 -22.12 12.61 -9.65
CA GLY A 42 -22.31 13.92 -9.03
C GLY A 42 -23.25 13.91 -7.84
N MET A 43 -24.27 13.04 -7.88
CA MET A 43 -25.26 12.93 -6.81
C MET A 43 -24.73 12.38 -5.47
N ASN A 44 -23.55 11.74 -5.46
CA ASN A 44 -23.08 11.07 -4.25
C ASN A 44 -23.00 12.01 -3.03
N GLN A 45 -22.62 13.26 -3.23
CA GLN A 45 -22.57 14.27 -2.17
C GLN A 45 -23.95 14.69 -1.66
N PHE A 46 -25.02 14.41 -2.40
CA PHE A 46 -26.39 14.83 -2.11
C PHE A 46 -27.31 13.66 -1.66
N LYS A 47 -26.77 12.47 -1.43
CA LYS A 47 -27.50 11.26 -1.05
C LYS A 47 -28.52 11.48 0.06
N ASP A 48 -28.15 12.22 1.10
CA ASP A 48 -29.02 12.49 2.24
C ASP A 48 -30.20 13.41 1.89
N TYR A 49 -30.07 14.28 0.90
CA TYR A 49 -31.16 15.11 0.39
C TYR A 49 -32.18 14.27 -0.38
N PHE A 50 -31.74 13.34 -1.21
CA PHE A 50 -32.62 12.40 -1.93
C PHE A 50 -33.41 11.48 -0.99
N LEU A 51 -32.78 11.01 0.08
CA LEU A 51 -33.40 10.12 1.07
C LEU A 51 -34.28 10.88 2.08
N GLY A 52 -34.33 12.21 2.05
CA GLY A 52 -35.06 13.04 3.00
C GLY A 52 -34.45 13.09 4.40
N ASN A 53 -33.20 12.58 4.59
CA ASN A 53 -32.48 12.62 5.86
C ASN A 53 -32.02 14.04 6.22
N ARG A 54 -31.92 14.92 5.22
CA ARG A 54 -31.48 16.30 5.35
C ARG A 54 -32.22 17.19 4.34
N THR A 55 -32.56 18.41 4.73
CA THR A 55 -33.17 19.42 3.85
C THR A 55 -32.07 20.29 3.24
N PRO A 56 -32.00 20.46 1.92
CA PRO A 56 -31.04 21.36 1.28
C PRO A 56 -31.37 22.82 1.57
N GLU A 57 -30.36 23.69 1.70
CA GLU A 57 -30.57 25.13 1.85
C GLU A 57 -31.17 25.75 0.57
N ASN A 58 -30.76 25.26 -0.59
CA ASN A 58 -31.34 25.61 -1.88
C ASN A 58 -31.82 24.32 -2.58
N PRO A 59 -33.09 24.25 -3.04
CA PRO A 59 -33.63 23.09 -3.73
C PRO A 59 -33.10 22.89 -5.14
N ARG A 60 -32.35 23.85 -5.70
CA ARG A 60 -31.72 23.76 -7.03
C ARG A 60 -30.22 23.94 -6.91
N ILE A 61 -29.47 22.95 -7.26
CA ILE A 61 -28.00 22.93 -7.16
C ILE A 61 -27.40 22.52 -8.50
N ALA A 62 -26.23 23.10 -8.87
CA ALA A 62 -25.45 22.65 -10.00
C ALA A 62 -23.95 22.75 -9.73
N ASP A 63 -23.17 21.84 -10.32
CA ASP A 63 -21.71 21.87 -10.22
C ASP A 63 -21.02 21.20 -11.42
N THR A 64 -19.68 21.15 -11.35
CA THR A 64 -18.84 20.21 -12.08
C THR A 64 -18.14 19.32 -11.06
N GLN A 65 -18.44 18.03 -11.09
CA GLN A 65 -17.98 17.05 -10.12
C GLN A 65 -16.86 16.17 -10.67
N LYS A 66 -15.77 16.03 -9.91
CA LYS A 66 -14.74 15.02 -10.17
C LYS A 66 -15.29 13.63 -9.86
N CYS A 67 -15.35 12.77 -10.85
CA CYS A 67 -15.82 11.38 -10.70
C CYS A 67 -14.70 10.38 -11.03
N LEU A 68 -14.68 9.25 -10.29
CA LEU A 68 -13.72 8.17 -10.49
C LEU A 68 -14.45 6.82 -10.65
N ARG A 69 -14.27 6.14 -11.80
CA ARG A 69 -14.88 4.84 -12.15
C ARG A 69 -13.81 3.79 -12.39
N VAL A 70 -13.32 3.15 -11.32
CA VAL A 70 -12.21 2.18 -11.36
C VAL A 70 -12.41 0.98 -10.44
N SER A 71 -13.63 0.80 -9.92
CA SER A 71 -13.95 -0.29 -9.01
C SER A 71 -15.47 -0.52 -8.89
N GLY A 72 -15.87 -1.71 -8.49
CA GLY A 72 -17.28 -2.08 -8.26
C GLY A 72 -18.10 -2.25 -9.54
N LYS A 73 -19.37 -1.83 -9.50
CA LYS A 73 -20.33 -1.94 -10.62
C LYS A 73 -19.91 -1.06 -11.82
N HIS A 74 -19.24 0.07 -11.55
CA HIS A 74 -18.74 1.01 -12.55
C HIS A 74 -17.20 0.96 -12.57
N ASN A 75 -16.65 0.13 -13.45
CA ASN A 75 -15.20 -0.06 -13.58
C ASN A 75 -14.78 0.02 -15.04
N ASP A 76 -14.32 1.20 -15.46
CA ASP A 76 -13.95 1.51 -16.85
C ASP A 76 -12.42 1.34 -17.09
N LEU A 77 -11.66 0.83 -16.10
CA LEU A 77 -10.19 0.83 -16.14
C LEU A 77 -9.61 0.07 -17.35
N GLU A 78 -10.29 -0.95 -17.84
CA GLU A 78 -9.79 -1.79 -18.92
C GLU A 78 -9.98 -1.16 -20.29
N GLU A 79 -11.05 -0.41 -20.48
CA GLU A 79 -11.42 0.30 -21.68
C GLU A 79 -10.61 1.57 -21.92
N VAL A 80 -10.12 2.18 -20.81
CA VAL A 80 -9.39 3.44 -20.84
C VAL A 80 -8.14 3.36 -21.71
N GLY A 81 -8.07 4.27 -22.68
CA GLY A 81 -7.01 4.40 -23.65
C GLY A 81 -7.13 3.44 -24.84
N VAL A 82 -7.93 2.37 -24.72
CA VAL A 82 -8.21 1.41 -25.80
C VAL A 82 -9.36 1.94 -26.66
N ASP A 83 -10.44 2.39 -26.04
CA ASP A 83 -11.50 3.10 -26.73
C ASP A 83 -11.28 4.62 -26.74
N THR A 84 -12.27 5.39 -27.19
CA THR A 84 -12.15 6.84 -27.45
C THR A 84 -12.90 7.70 -26.44
N TYR A 85 -13.61 7.12 -25.43
CA TYR A 85 -14.55 7.87 -24.60
C TYR A 85 -14.65 7.42 -23.13
N HIS A 86 -14.07 6.29 -22.71
CA HIS A 86 -13.99 5.91 -21.30
C HIS A 86 -12.78 6.52 -20.59
N HIS A 87 -12.98 6.86 -19.32
CA HIS A 87 -11.96 7.51 -18.48
C HIS A 87 -11.96 6.92 -17.07
N THR A 88 -10.77 6.85 -16.44
CA THR A 88 -10.69 6.54 -15.01
C THR A 88 -11.25 7.67 -14.18
N MET A 89 -10.83 8.91 -14.48
CA MET A 89 -11.35 10.13 -13.89
C MET A 89 -11.95 11.02 -14.98
N PHE A 90 -13.17 11.51 -14.76
CA PHE A 90 -13.86 12.41 -15.66
C PHE A 90 -14.61 13.49 -14.87
N GLU A 91 -14.96 14.58 -15.56
CA GLU A 91 -15.84 15.59 -15.02
C GLU A 91 -17.29 15.27 -15.38
N MET A 92 -18.17 15.36 -14.39
CA MET A 92 -19.61 15.26 -14.57
C MET A 92 -20.22 16.64 -14.31
N LEU A 93 -20.78 17.25 -15.34
CA LEU A 93 -21.60 18.44 -15.17
C LEU A 93 -22.97 18.00 -14.68
N GLY A 94 -23.37 18.45 -13.49
CA GLY A 94 -24.60 18.03 -12.86
C GLY A 94 -25.51 19.19 -12.46
N ASN A 95 -26.81 18.95 -12.57
CA ASN A 95 -27.84 19.82 -11.99
C ASN A 95 -28.88 18.99 -11.27
N TRP A 96 -29.25 19.43 -10.09
CA TRP A 96 -30.13 18.73 -9.16
C TRP A 96 -31.33 19.57 -8.76
N SER A 97 -32.46 18.89 -8.58
CA SER A 97 -33.67 19.46 -8.02
C SER A 97 -34.15 18.58 -6.85
N PHE A 98 -34.35 19.18 -5.69
CA PHE A 98 -34.84 18.50 -4.50
C PHE A 98 -36.26 18.94 -4.19
N GLY A 99 -37.21 18.00 -4.24
CA GLY A 99 -38.58 18.22 -3.78
C GLY A 99 -38.68 18.26 -2.25
N ASP A 100 -39.66 19.00 -1.72
CA ASP A 100 -39.98 19.00 -0.29
C ASP A 100 -41.21 18.11 -0.05
N PRO A 101 -41.09 17.03 0.73
CA PRO A 101 -42.22 16.12 0.99
C PRO A 101 -43.39 16.80 1.75
N ALA A 102 -43.12 17.91 2.42
CA ALA A 102 -44.16 18.67 3.15
C ALA A 102 -44.89 19.69 2.27
N ARG A 103 -44.50 19.89 1.01
CA ARG A 103 -45.03 20.88 0.08
C ARG A 103 -45.38 20.24 -1.26
N LEU A 104 -46.40 20.81 -1.92
CA LEU A 104 -46.66 20.48 -3.32
C LEU A 104 -45.46 20.91 -4.19
N GLU A 105 -45.17 20.15 -5.26
CA GLU A 105 -43.99 20.39 -6.16
C GLU A 105 -43.86 21.84 -6.58
N SER A 106 -44.95 22.51 -6.91
CA SER A 106 -45.01 23.92 -7.29
C SER A 106 -44.67 24.92 -6.15
N GLN A 107 -44.64 24.47 -4.89
CA GLN A 107 -44.36 25.30 -3.71
C GLN A 107 -42.99 24.98 -3.09
N SER A 108 -42.36 23.91 -3.49
CA SER A 108 -41.05 23.48 -2.96
C SER A 108 -39.88 24.28 -3.47
N GLY A 109 -40.05 24.99 -4.57
CA GLY A 109 -38.95 25.67 -5.28
C GLY A 109 -38.09 24.74 -6.16
N GLY A 110 -38.33 23.43 -6.10
CA GLY A 110 -37.78 22.41 -6.97
C GLY A 110 -38.46 22.37 -8.37
N TYR A 111 -38.04 21.45 -9.21
CA TYR A 111 -38.61 21.13 -10.51
C TYR A 111 -38.53 19.64 -10.80
N PHE A 112 -39.19 19.16 -11.84
CA PHE A 112 -39.15 17.76 -12.22
C PHE A 112 -39.01 17.60 -13.74
N LYS A 113 -39.61 16.61 -14.37
CA LYS A 113 -39.40 16.21 -15.77
C LYS A 113 -39.59 17.33 -16.78
N VAL A 114 -40.63 18.17 -16.60
CA VAL A 114 -40.99 19.23 -17.55
C VAL A 114 -39.83 20.21 -17.77
N GLU A 115 -39.33 20.78 -16.68
CA GLU A 115 -38.24 21.75 -16.73
C GLU A 115 -36.90 21.05 -17.05
N ALA A 116 -36.65 19.87 -16.48
CA ALA A 116 -35.40 19.15 -16.74
C ALA A 116 -35.22 18.85 -18.23
N ILE A 117 -36.24 18.35 -18.90
CA ILE A 117 -36.22 18.04 -20.34
C ILE A 117 -36.11 19.34 -21.17
N ALA A 118 -36.94 20.34 -20.85
CA ALA A 118 -36.94 21.60 -21.59
C ALA A 118 -35.58 22.31 -21.48
N TRP A 119 -34.96 22.37 -20.29
CA TRP A 119 -33.67 23.03 -20.10
C TRP A 119 -32.51 22.22 -20.68
N SER A 120 -32.58 20.91 -20.65
CA SER A 120 -31.57 20.08 -21.33
C SER A 120 -31.55 20.36 -22.83
N TRP A 121 -32.75 20.41 -23.47
CA TRP A 121 -32.87 20.74 -24.89
C TRP A 121 -32.42 22.17 -25.19
N GLU A 122 -32.86 23.17 -24.41
CA GLU A 122 -32.45 24.56 -24.54
C GLU A 122 -30.94 24.72 -24.47
N LEU A 123 -30.29 24.12 -23.49
CA LEU A 123 -28.83 24.21 -23.33
C LEU A 123 -28.09 23.62 -24.53
N LEU A 124 -28.47 22.44 -24.98
CA LEU A 124 -27.78 21.78 -26.09
C LEU A 124 -28.00 22.47 -27.42
N THR A 125 -29.22 22.90 -27.70
CA THR A 125 -29.57 23.42 -29.05
C THR A 125 -29.45 24.94 -29.18
N GLU A 126 -29.69 25.70 -28.10
CA GLU A 126 -29.69 27.16 -28.14
C GLU A 126 -28.40 27.77 -27.58
N VAL A 127 -27.75 27.14 -26.59
CA VAL A 127 -26.49 27.63 -26.02
C VAL A 127 -25.29 26.97 -26.74
N TYR A 128 -25.22 25.66 -26.77
CA TYR A 128 -24.13 24.93 -27.44
C TYR A 128 -24.29 24.81 -28.95
N LYS A 129 -25.49 25.12 -29.49
CA LYS A 129 -25.79 25.08 -30.90
C LYS A 129 -25.56 23.74 -31.58
N LEU A 130 -25.83 22.65 -30.87
CA LEU A 130 -25.79 21.32 -31.47
C LEU A 130 -26.90 21.16 -32.51
N ASP A 131 -26.59 20.46 -33.59
CA ASP A 131 -27.53 20.19 -34.67
C ASP A 131 -28.64 19.25 -34.18
N LYS A 132 -29.88 19.71 -34.19
CA LYS A 132 -31.08 18.97 -33.76
C LYS A 132 -31.25 17.64 -34.49
N ASP A 133 -30.81 17.60 -35.77
CA ASP A 133 -30.90 16.38 -36.58
C ASP A 133 -29.86 15.32 -36.24
N ARG A 134 -28.94 15.60 -35.32
CA ARG A 134 -27.95 14.66 -34.81
C ARG A 134 -28.30 14.10 -33.42
N LEU A 135 -29.37 14.63 -32.81
CA LEU A 135 -29.77 14.24 -31.46
C LEU A 135 -30.80 13.12 -31.47
N TYR A 136 -30.63 12.18 -30.61
CA TYR A 136 -31.59 11.11 -30.25
C TYR A 136 -31.79 11.13 -28.73
N VAL A 137 -32.98 10.73 -28.28
CA VAL A 137 -33.27 10.59 -26.84
C VAL A 137 -33.84 9.21 -26.56
N THR A 138 -33.53 8.68 -25.40
CA THR A 138 -34.13 7.44 -24.91
C THR A 138 -35.06 7.71 -23.74
N ILE A 139 -36.05 6.87 -23.53
CA ILE A 139 -36.93 6.89 -22.37
C ILE A 139 -37.06 5.48 -21.84
N PHE A 140 -37.38 5.33 -20.56
CA PHE A 140 -37.59 4.03 -19.94
C PHE A 140 -38.81 3.34 -20.49
N GLU A 141 -38.66 2.12 -21.04
CA GLU A 141 -39.74 1.31 -21.64
C GLU A 141 -40.67 0.64 -20.62
N GLY A 142 -40.23 0.63 -19.32
CA GLY A 142 -40.91 -0.10 -18.25
C GLY A 142 -40.21 -1.43 -17.89
N ASP A 143 -40.64 -2.05 -16.80
CA ASP A 143 -40.20 -3.39 -16.37
C ASP A 143 -41.35 -4.11 -15.68
N ASP A 144 -42.00 -5.03 -16.38
CA ASP A 144 -43.15 -5.82 -15.87
C ASP A 144 -42.79 -6.66 -14.64
N LYS A 145 -41.51 -7.08 -14.50
CA LYS A 145 -41.06 -7.91 -13.38
C LYS A 145 -41.04 -7.12 -12.06
N GLU A 146 -40.72 -5.85 -12.13
CA GLU A 146 -40.74 -4.94 -10.96
C GLU A 146 -42.02 -4.09 -10.88
N GLY A 147 -42.95 -4.27 -11.83
CA GLY A 147 -44.21 -3.53 -11.85
C GLY A 147 -44.02 -2.04 -12.22
N LEU A 148 -42.98 -1.71 -12.95
CA LEU A 148 -42.64 -0.35 -13.36
C LEU A 148 -43.23 -0.06 -14.74
N PRO A 149 -44.09 0.96 -14.88
CA PRO A 149 -44.63 1.35 -16.19
C PRO A 149 -43.62 2.08 -17.04
N LYS A 150 -43.85 2.13 -18.36
CA LYS A 150 -43.18 3.00 -19.31
C LYS A 150 -43.28 4.47 -18.86
N ASP A 151 -42.24 5.24 -19.08
CA ASP A 151 -42.22 6.66 -18.74
C ASP A 151 -42.95 7.54 -19.78
N GLU A 152 -44.27 7.46 -19.78
CA GLU A 152 -45.07 8.24 -20.70
C GLU A 152 -45.00 9.76 -20.46
N GLU A 153 -44.68 10.21 -19.26
CA GLU A 153 -44.48 11.64 -18.94
C GLU A 153 -43.27 12.18 -19.65
N ALA A 154 -42.12 11.50 -19.58
CA ALA A 154 -40.92 11.90 -20.31
C ALA A 154 -41.14 11.81 -21.83
N PHE A 155 -41.82 10.80 -22.31
CA PHE A 155 -42.16 10.70 -23.75
C PHE A 155 -42.94 11.91 -24.25
N ASN A 156 -44.00 12.29 -23.52
CA ASN A 156 -44.83 13.45 -23.90
C ASN A 156 -44.10 14.79 -23.82
N GLU A 157 -43.16 14.98 -22.88
CA GLU A 157 -42.34 16.17 -22.80
C GLU A 157 -41.35 16.25 -23.97
N TRP A 158 -40.71 15.14 -24.34
CA TRP A 158 -39.80 15.07 -25.48
C TRP A 158 -40.54 15.36 -26.80
N LYS A 159 -41.73 14.88 -27.02
CA LYS A 159 -42.54 15.17 -28.25
C LYS A 159 -42.77 16.64 -28.47
N LYS A 160 -42.63 17.52 -27.50
CA LYS A 160 -42.79 18.98 -27.64
C LYS A 160 -41.59 19.62 -28.38
N VAL A 161 -40.41 18.99 -28.35
CA VAL A 161 -39.13 19.58 -28.76
C VAL A 161 -38.39 18.78 -29.81
N ILE A 162 -38.61 17.45 -29.92
CA ILE A 162 -37.97 16.56 -30.89
C ILE A 162 -39.02 15.72 -31.60
N VAL A 163 -38.75 15.27 -32.83
CA VAL A 163 -39.65 14.43 -33.64
C VAL A 163 -39.70 13.03 -33.02
N GLU A 164 -40.90 12.39 -33.12
CA GLU A 164 -41.21 11.16 -32.41
C GLU A 164 -40.32 9.96 -32.81
N ASP A 165 -39.86 9.88 -34.03
CA ASP A 165 -38.96 8.82 -34.54
C ASP A 165 -37.55 8.88 -33.97
N ARG A 166 -37.20 9.94 -33.21
CA ARG A 166 -35.95 10.10 -32.47
C ARG A 166 -36.10 9.93 -30.98
N ILE A 167 -37.28 9.51 -30.51
CA ILE A 167 -37.54 9.15 -29.12
C ILE A 167 -37.57 7.60 -29.04
N LEU A 168 -36.49 7.03 -28.54
CA LEU A 168 -36.29 5.58 -28.51
C LEU A 168 -36.65 5.00 -27.14
N LEU A 169 -37.02 3.73 -27.13
CA LEU A 169 -37.30 3.01 -25.88
C LEU A 169 -36.02 2.33 -25.40
N GLY A 170 -35.70 2.51 -24.14
CA GLY A 170 -34.57 1.86 -23.50
C GLY A 170 -35.02 0.96 -22.34
N ASN A 171 -34.34 -0.15 -22.21
CA ASN A 171 -34.63 -1.15 -21.19
C ASN A 171 -34.12 -0.69 -19.80
N LYS A 172 -34.36 -1.52 -18.77
CA LYS A 172 -33.95 -1.21 -17.39
C LYS A 172 -32.44 -1.02 -17.25
N LYS A 173 -31.61 -1.72 -18.00
CA LYS A 173 -30.15 -1.58 -17.91
C LYS A 173 -29.70 -0.19 -18.32
N ASP A 174 -30.34 0.37 -19.35
CA ASP A 174 -29.93 1.64 -19.94
C ASP A 174 -30.72 2.82 -19.35
N ASN A 175 -32.04 2.67 -19.16
CA ASN A 175 -32.92 3.78 -18.77
C ASN A 175 -33.56 3.66 -17.37
N PHE A 176 -32.98 2.88 -16.44
CA PHE A 176 -33.32 2.90 -15.03
C PHE A 176 -32.05 2.97 -14.18
N TRP A 177 -31.76 4.16 -13.71
CA TRP A 177 -30.51 4.42 -12.98
C TRP A 177 -30.60 4.00 -11.51
N GLU A 178 -29.54 3.37 -10.99
CA GLU A 178 -29.41 2.95 -9.61
C GLU A 178 -28.03 3.38 -9.07
N MET A 179 -28.00 4.02 -7.90
CA MET A 179 -26.76 4.49 -7.27
C MET A 179 -25.78 3.35 -6.97
N GLY A 180 -26.31 2.17 -6.63
CA GLY A 180 -25.57 0.96 -6.30
C GLY A 180 -26.54 -0.19 -6.06
N ASP A 181 -26.12 -1.20 -5.29
CA ASP A 181 -27.00 -2.32 -4.89
C ASP A 181 -28.14 -1.86 -3.99
N THR A 182 -28.01 -0.71 -3.33
CA THR A 182 -29.03 -0.06 -2.49
C THR A 182 -28.91 1.46 -2.62
N GLY A 183 -30.02 2.17 -2.44
CA GLY A 183 -30.04 3.64 -2.44
C GLY A 183 -31.03 4.25 -3.43
N PRO A 184 -30.97 5.58 -3.61
CA PRO A 184 -31.87 6.30 -4.52
C PRO A 184 -31.78 5.78 -5.95
N CYS A 185 -32.92 5.64 -6.62
CA CYS A 185 -33.03 5.16 -8.00
C CYS A 185 -34.29 5.67 -8.69
N GLY A 186 -34.33 5.53 -10.01
CA GLY A 186 -35.49 5.90 -10.79
C GLY A 186 -35.28 5.82 -12.31
N PRO A 187 -36.37 5.95 -13.11
CA PRO A 187 -36.27 5.97 -14.55
C PRO A 187 -35.46 7.17 -15.00
N CYS A 188 -34.78 7.02 -16.13
CA CYS A 188 -34.02 8.12 -16.72
C CYS A 188 -34.24 8.24 -18.23
N THR A 189 -33.83 9.38 -18.75
CA THR A 189 -33.81 9.68 -20.18
C THR A 189 -32.41 10.15 -20.57
N GLU A 190 -31.86 9.50 -21.57
CA GLU A 190 -30.53 9.82 -22.10
C GLU A 190 -30.59 10.63 -23.38
N ILE A 191 -29.63 11.49 -23.57
CA ILE A 191 -29.47 12.28 -24.80
C ILE A 191 -28.18 11.82 -25.49
N HIS A 192 -28.34 11.36 -26.74
CA HIS A 192 -27.28 10.83 -27.58
C HIS A 192 -27.02 11.76 -28.77
N VAL A 193 -25.77 11.79 -29.23
CA VAL A 193 -25.34 12.54 -30.42
C VAL A 193 -24.74 11.60 -31.43
N ASP A 194 -25.23 11.67 -32.68
CA ASP A 194 -24.64 10.99 -33.82
C ASP A 194 -23.54 11.88 -34.45
N CYS A 195 -22.28 11.58 -34.09
CA CYS A 195 -21.09 12.30 -34.53
C CYS A 195 -20.54 11.82 -35.88
N ARG A 196 -21.18 10.82 -36.51
CA ARG A 196 -20.75 10.28 -37.81
C ARG A 196 -20.83 11.34 -38.92
N SER A 197 -20.10 11.09 -39.99
CA SER A 197 -20.22 11.91 -41.22
C SER A 197 -21.61 11.79 -41.81
N ASP A 198 -22.05 12.81 -42.57
CA ASP A 198 -23.37 12.76 -43.22
C ASP A 198 -23.48 11.63 -44.25
N GLU A 199 -22.37 11.18 -44.80
CA GLU A 199 -22.32 10.05 -45.73
C GLU A 199 -22.58 8.71 -45.00
N GLU A 200 -22.04 8.53 -43.80
CA GLU A 200 -22.29 7.34 -42.98
C GLU A 200 -23.72 7.34 -42.44
N ARG A 201 -24.23 8.49 -42.03
CA ARG A 201 -25.61 8.64 -41.53
C ARG A 201 -26.66 8.28 -42.60
N LYS A 202 -26.39 8.58 -43.87
CA LYS A 202 -27.24 8.21 -44.97
C LYS A 202 -27.28 6.71 -45.25
N LYS A 203 -26.23 5.95 -44.85
CA LYS A 203 -26.13 4.52 -45.08
C LYS A 203 -26.80 3.71 -43.98
N VAL A 204 -26.68 4.17 -42.72
CA VAL A 204 -27.23 3.47 -41.53
C VAL A 204 -27.91 4.52 -40.68
N ASP A 205 -29.15 4.28 -40.31
CA ASP A 205 -29.90 5.16 -39.42
C ASP A 205 -29.27 5.17 -38.02
N GLY A 206 -29.07 6.37 -37.49
CA GLY A 206 -28.49 6.55 -36.15
C GLY A 206 -29.31 5.97 -35.03
N SER A 207 -30.65 5.92 -35.19
CA SER A 207 -31.54 5.28 -34.20
C SER A 207 -31.17 3.82 -33.88
N THR A 208 -30.68 3.09 -34.87
CA THR A 208 -30.28 1.67 -34.74
C THR A 208 -28.93 1.50 -34.03
N LEU A 209 -28.19 2.57 -33.80
CA LEU A 209 -26.83 2.57 -33.19
C LEU A 209 -26.82 3.12 -31.77
N VAL A 210 -27.92 3.72 -31.32
CA VAL A 210 -28.09 4.19 -29.94
C VAL A 210 -28.04 3.00 -28.99
N ASN A 211 -27.25 3.06 -27.92
CA ASN A 211 -27.03 1.99 -26.91
C ASN A 211 -26.52 0.65 -27.50
N ASN A 212 -25.79 0.72 -28.63
CA ASN A 212 -25.20 -0.43 -29.33
C ASN A 212 -23.66 -0.29 -29.47
N ASP A 213 -23.00 0.29 -28.49
CA ASP A 213 -21.52 0.44 -28.37
C ASP A 213 -20.85 1.05 -29.62
N HIS A 214 -21.57 1.91 -30.38
CA HIS A 214 -21.00 2.56 -31.57
C HIS A 214 -20.15 3.74 -31.17
N PRO A 215 -18.83 3.80 -31.54
CA PRO A 215 -17.90 4.82 -31.03
C PRO A 215 -18.21 6.27 -31.45
N GLN A 216 -19.12 6.47 -32.39
CA GLN A 216 -19.54 7.78 -32.90
C GLN A 216 -21.02 8.11 -32.66
N VAL A 217 -21.80 7.24 -32.02
CA VAL A 217 -23.17 7.52 -31.58
C VAL A 217 -23.19 7.36 -30.06
N ILE A 218 -22.93 8.47 -29.37
CA ILE A 218 -22.56 8.48 -27.96
C ILE A 218 -23.60 9.17 -27.08
N GLU A 219 -23.86 8.59 -25.92
CA GLU A 219 -24.56 9.25 -24.84
C GLU A 219 -23.71 10.41 -24.31
N ILE A 220 -24.31 11.61 -24.20
CA ILE A 220 -23.65 12.79 -23.62
C ILE A 220 -24.29 13.23 -22.31
N TRP A 221 -25.57 12.96 -22.08
CA TRP A 221 -26.28 13.44 -20.90
C TRP A 221 -27.34 12.44 -20.44
N ASN A 222 -27.35 12.09 -19.16
CA ASN A 222 -28.39 11.29 -18.54
C ASN A 222 -29.19 12.16 -17.55
N ASN A 223 -30.50 12.21 -17.70
CA ASN A 223 -31.42 12.89 -16.80
C ASN A 223 -32.21 11.84 -16.00
N VAL A 224 -31.91 11.70 -14.72
CA VAL A 224 -32.49 10.71 -13.84
C VAL A 224 -33.60 11.33 -12.99
N PHE A 225 -34.75 10.68 -12.96
CA PHE A 225 -35.92 11.07 -12.19
C PHE A 225 -36.05 10.20 -10.96
N ILE A 226 -35.35 10.59 -9.88
CA ILE A 226 -35.25 9.84 -8.63
C ILE A 226 -36.61 9.84 -7.91
N GLN A 227 -37.22 8.65 -7.81
CA GLN A 227 -38.54 8.45 -7.22
C GLN A 227 -38.56 7.31 -6.21
N PHE A 228 -37.54 6.44 -6.19
CA PHE A 228 -37.50 5.24 -5.38
C PHE A 228 -36.20 5.13 -4.59
N ASN A 229 -36.23 4.30 -3.54
CA ASN A 229 -35.08 3.82 -2.80
C ASN A 229 -35.02 2.29 -2.95
N ARG A 230 -33.90 1.74 -3.46
CA ARG A 230 -33.64 0.30 -3.51
C ARG A 230 -33.21 -0.18 -2.14
N LEU A 231 -33.96 -1.11 -1.54
CA LEU A 231 -33.65 -1.71 -0.25
C LEU A 231 -32.73 -2.93 -0.39
N LYS A 232 -32.19 -3.41 0.74
CA LYS A 232 -31.26 -4.56 0.77
C LYS A 232 -31.87 -5.88 0.30
N ASP A 233 -33.20 -6.02 0.39
CA ASP A 233 -33.94 -7.18 -0.09
C ASP A 233 -34.28 -7.10 -1.59
N GLY A 234 -33.83 -6.04 -2.26
CA GLY A 234 -34.06 -5.79 -3.68
C GLY A 234 -35.39 -5.09 -3.99
N SER A 235 -36.27 -4.83 -3.00
CA SER A 235 -37.53 -4.14 -3.22
C SER A 235 -37.34 -2.65 -3.45
N LEU A 236 -38.31 -2.02 -4.13
CA LEU A 236 -38.38 -0.58 -4.37
C LEU A 236 -39.35 0.08 -3.41
N GLN A 237 -38.88 1.05 -2.67
CA GLN A 237 -39.70 1.90 -1.80
C GLN A 237 -39.83 3.29 -2.42
N PRO A 238 -41.06 3.82 -2.64
CA PRO A 238 -41.24 5.19 -3.08
C PRO A 238 -40.61 6.17 -2.11
N LEU A 239 -39.91 7.18 -2.64
CA LEU A 239 -39.38 8.29 -1.83
C LEU A 239 -40.47 9.26 -1.40
N PRO A 240 -40.26 10.00 -0.29
CA PRO A 240 -41.23 11.00 0.19
C PRO A 240 -41.47 12.14 -0.82
N ALA A 241 -40.48 12.43 -1.65
CA ALA A 241 -40.53 13.46 -2.69
C ALA A 241 -39.85 12.97 -3.98
N LYS A 242 -40.16 13.65 -5.08
CA LYS A 242 -39.56 13.42 -6.38
C LYS A 242 -38.39 14.39 -6.58
N HIS A 243 -37.30 13.89 -7.18
CA HIS A 243 -36.07 14.65 -7.35
C HIS A 243 -35.53 14.49 -8.79
N VAL A 244 -34.74 15.45 -9.22
CA VAL A 244 -33.99 15.37 -10.46
C VAL A 244 -32.52 15.23 -10.12
N ASP A 245 -31.87 14.25 -10.74
CA ASP A 245 -30.43 14.06 -10.78
C ASP A 245 -29.98 14.02 -12.24
N THR A 246 -29.03 14.85 -12.64
CA THR A 246 -28.51 14.78 -13.98
C THR A 246 -27.01 14.63 -14.01
N GLY A 247 -26.50 13.91 -14.98
CA GLY A 247 -25.07 13.72 -15.21
C GLY A 247 -24.72 13.84 -16.68
N MET A 248 -24.05 14.94 -17.06
CA MET A 248 -23.53 15.14 -18.41
C MET A 248 -22.02 14.89 -18.42
N GLY A 249 -21.58 13.94 -19.26
CA GLY A 249 -20.16 13.65 -19.44
C GLY A 249 -19.43 14.80 -20.10
N PHE A 250 -18.64 15.55 -19.32
CA PHE A 250 -17.98 16.77 -19.80
C PHE A 250 -17.05 16.50 -20.99
N GLU A 251 -16.19 15.49 -20.89
CA GLU A 251 -15.24 15.15 -21.95
C GLU A 251 -15.96 14.73 -23.25
N ARG A 252 -17.08 14.02 -23.13
CA ARG A 252 -17.93 13.65 -24.28
C ARG A 252 -18.58 14.89 -24.92
N LEU A 253 -19.11 15.80 -24.10
CA LEU A 253 -19.67 17.05 -24.57
C LEU A 253 -18.63 17.93 -25.30
N VAL A 254 -17.44 18.07 -24.70
CA VAL A 254 -16.33 18.83 -25.31
C VAL A 254 -15.96 18.24 -26.69
N ARG A 255 -15.85 16.89 -26.76
CA ARG A 255 -15.60 16.18 -28.02
C ARG A 255 -16.62 16.56 -29.11
N VAL A 256 -17.90 16.51 -28.76
CA VAL A 256 -18.99 16.84 -29.70
C VAL A 256 -18.89 18.28 -30.16
N ILE A 257 -18.75 19.25 -29.23
CA ILE A 257 -18.71 20.70 -29.59
C ILE A 257 -17.43 21.03 -30.36
N GLN A 258 -16.31 20.38 -30.07
CA GLN A 258 -15.06 20.60 -30.81
C GLN A 258 -14.94 19.74 -32.09
N GLY A 259 -15.95 18.91 -32.39
CA GLY A 259 -15.99 18.10 -33.62
C GLY A 259 -14.84 17.11 -33.73
N LYS A 260 -14.44 16.48 -32.57
CA LYS A 260 -13.33 15.53 -32.49
C LYS A 260 -13.83 14.10 -32.59
N GLN A 261 -12.94 13.19 -33.02
CA GLN A 261 -13.25 11.76 -33.11
C GLN A 261 -12.99 11.00 -31.82
N SER A 262 -12.19 11.58 -30.92
CA SER A 262 -11.86 11.01 -29.62
C SER A 262 -11.87 12.11 -28.55
N ASN A 263 -12.23 11.77 -27.32
CA ASN A 263 -12.11 12.66 -26.18
C ASN A 263 -10.64 13.12 -25.99
N TYR A 264 -9.69 12.24 -26.28
CA TYR A 264 -8.25 12.50 -26.16
C TYR A 264 -7.71 13.56 -27.14
N ASP A 265 -8.48 13.86 -28.20
CA ASP A 265 -8.12 14.85 -29.22
C ASP A 265 -8.61 16.26 -28.87
N THR A 266 -9.30 16.39 -27.73
CA THR A 266 -9.82 17.66 -27.24
C THR A 266 -8.78 18.42 -26.41
N ASP A 267 -9.03 19.72 -26.20
CA ASP A 267 -8.18 20.56 -25.36
C ASP A 267 -8.12 20.12 -23.86
N VAL A 268 -8.99 19.21 -23.44
CA VAL A 268 -8.93 18.57 -22.13
C VAL A 268 -7.67 17.71 -21.99
N PHE A 269 -7.22 17.04 -23.05
CA PHE A 269 -6.10 16.09 -23.02
C PHE A 269 -4.86 16.52 -23.81
N THR A 270 -5.03 17.32 -24.86
CA THR A 270 -3.93 17.66 -25.79
C THR A 270 -2.76 18.36 -25.11
N GLY A 271 -3.00 19.16 -24.07
CA GLY A 271 -1.94 19.80 -23.28
C GLY A 271 -1.04 18.77 -22.59
N THR A 272 -1.63 17.76 -21.95
CA THR A 272 -0.92 16.67 -21.28
C THR A 272 -0.23 15.75 -22.29
N ILE A 273 -0.90 15.40 -23.40
CA ILE A 273 -0.31 14.60 -24.49
C ILE A 273 0.92 15.30 -25.06
N SER A 274 0.84 16.59 -25.32
CA SER A 274 1.98 17.38 -25.81
C SER A 274 3.15 17.45 -24.82
N ALA A 275 2.86 17.44 -23.50
CA ALA A 275 3.90 17.33 -22.49
C ALA A 275 4.58 15.95 -22.52
N ILE A 276 3.80 14.87 -22.68
CA ILE A 276 4.36 13.51 -22.83
C ILE A 276 5.24 13.41 -24.07
N GLU A 277 4.81 13.96 -25.22
CA GLU A 277 5.60 14.00 -26.44
C GLU A 277 6.97 14.67 -26.22
N LYS A 278 7.00 15.81 -25.54
CA LYS A 278 8.24 16.54 -25.22
C LYS A 278 9.17 15.74 -24.33
N ILE A 279 8.64 15.08 -23.31
CA ILE A 279 9.44 14.29 -22.34
C ILE A 279 10.00 13.03 -23.00
N THR A 280 9.18 12.32 -23.78
CA THR A 280 9.55 11.03 -24.38
C THR A 280 10.25 11.16 -25.74
N ASN A 281 10.19 12.33 -26.35
CA ASN A 281 10.62 12.59 -27.74
C ASN A 281 9.92 11.68 -28.76
N LYS A 282 8.68 11.26 -28.49
CA LYS A 282 7.79 10.48 -29.37
C LYS A 282 6.59 11.31 -29.75
N LYS A 283 5.88 10.94 -30.83
CA LYS A 283 4.70 11.63 -31.31
C LYS A 283 3.46 10.79 -31.17
N TYR A 284 2.38 11.41 -30.75
CA TYR A 284 1.04 10.84 -30.76
C TYR A 284 0.46 10.91 -32.17
N ASP A 285 0.15 9.76 -32.74
CA ASP A 285 -0.28 9.63 -34.15
C ASP A 285 -1.77 9.36 -34.33
N PHE A 286 -2.56 9.45 -33.24
CA PHE A 286 -4.01 9.21 -33.23
C PHE A 286 -4.43 7.77 -33.63
N SER A 287 -3.51 6.84 -33.75
CA SER A 287 -3.78 5.45 -34.15
C SER A 287 -4.22 4.57 -32.95
N ASP A 288 -4.48 3.28 -33.22
CA ASP A 288 -4.74 2.26 -32.20
C ASP A 288 -3.51 1.41 -31.86
N THR A 289 -2.32 1.92 -32.19
CA THR A 289 -1.07 1.27 -31.80
C THR A 289 -0.88 1.30 -30.29
N LYS A 290 -0.09 0.35 -29.75
CA LYS A 290 0.23 0.33 -28.31
C LYS A 290 0.92 1.60 -27.83
N GLU A 291 1.66 2.26 -28.71
CA GLU A 291 2.27 3.57 -28.43
C GLU A 291 1.21 4.66 -28.28
N ALA A 292 0.27 4.77 -29.20
CA ALA A 292 -0.82 5.75 -29.11
C ALA A 292 -1.73 5.46 -27.89
N VAL A 293 -2.05 4.20 -27.60
CA VAL A 293 -2.76 3.80 -26.39
C VAL A 293 -1.99 4.24 -25.13
N ALA A 294 -0.65 4.13 -25.12
CA ALA A 294 0.15 4.58 -23.98
C ALA A 294 0.00 6.08 -23.73
N PHE A 295 0.01 6.91 -24.75
CA PHE A 295 -0.26 8.36 -24.60
C PHE A 295 -1.62 8.63 -23.98
N ARG A 296 -2.67 7.94 -24.44
CA ARG A 296 -4.04 8.09 -23.90
C ARG A 296 -4.13 7.63 -22.43
N VAL A 297 -3.57 6.47 -22.12
CA VAL A 297 -3.53 5.93 -20.74
C VAL A 297 -2.80 6.89 -19.79
N LEU A 298 -1.66 7.43 -20.20
CA LEU A 298 -0.91 8.38 -19.36
C LEU A 298 -1.68 9.67 -19.12
N ALA A 299 -2.27 10.24 -20.16
CA ALA A 299 -3.03 11.48 -20.09
C ALA A 299 -4.30 11.36 -19.25
N ASP A 300 -4.93 10.18 -19.24
CA ASP A 300 -6.06 9.86 -18.39
C ASP A 300 -5.64 9.61 -16.95
N HIS A 301 -4.76 8.63 -16.74
CA HIS A 301 -4.41 8.14 -15.40
C HIS A 301 -3.78 9.20 -14.50
N ILE A 302 -2.99 10.12 -15.07
CA ILE A 302 -2.38 11.18 -14.28
C ILE A 302 -3.44 12.09 -13.64
N ARG A 303 -4.60 12.30 -14.26
CA ARG A 303 -5.72 13.06 -13.68
C ARG A 303 -6.25 12.37 -12.44
N ALA A 304 -6.58 11.07 -12.55
CA ALA A 304 -7.06 10.25 -11.44
C ALA A 304 -6.09 10.23 -10.26
N ILE A 305 -4.80 10.02 -10.53
CA ILE A 305 -3.73 9.98 -9.53
C ILE A 305 -3.62 11.32 -8.80
N CYS A 306 -3.50 12.42 -9.55
CA CYS A 306 -3.24 13.75 -8.99
C CYS A 306 -4.38 14.24 -8.11
N PHE A 307 -5.62 14.19 -8.61
CA PHE A 307 -6.76 14.70 -7.87
C PHE A 307 -7.09 13.85 -6.64
N THR A 308 -6.89 12.52 -6.70
CA THR A 308 -7.08 11.66 -5.53
C THR A 308 -6.04 11.94 -4.45
N ILE A 309 -4.77 12.19 -4.83
CA ILE A 309 -3.72 12.55 -3.87
C ILE A 309 -3.98 13.95 -3.29
N ALA A 310 -4.39 14.92 -4.13
CA ALA A 310 -4.75 16.26 -3.68
C ALA A 310 -5.94 16.25 -2.70
N ASP A 311 -6.90 15.35 -2.87
CA ASP A 311 -8.01 15.12 -1.95
C ASP A 311 -7.59 14.35 -0.65
N GLY A 312 -6.27 14.03 -0.51
CA GLY A 312 -5.67 13.47 0.71
C GLY A 312 -5.55 11.95 0.75
N GLN A 313 -5.79 11.24 -0.36
CA GLN A 313 -5.59 9.79 -0.42
C GLN A 313 -4.25 9.43 -1.03
N LEU A 314 -3.33 8.90 -0.23
CA LEU A 314 -2.04 8.41 -0.70
C LEU A 314 -2.13 7.00 -1.30
N PRO A 315 -1.26 6.66 -2.28
CA PRO A 315 -1.06 5.28 -2.71
C PRO A 315 -0.72 4.36 -1.52
N SER A 316 -1.37 3.22 -1.43
CA SER A 316 -1.16 2.26 -0.33
C SER A 316 -1.41 0.82 -0.76
N ASN A 317 -1.32 -0.15 0.17
CA ASN A 317 -1.55 -1.58 -0.11
C ASN A 317 -3.01 -2.02 0.10
N THR A 318 -3.89 -1.13 0.56
CA THR A 318 -5.29 -1.47 0.90
C THR A 318 -6.24 -0.34 0.54
N GLY A 319 -7.53 -0.67 0.39
CA GLY A 319 -8.61 0.30 0.19
C GLY A 319 -8.41 1.22 -1.02
N ALA A 320 -8.86 2.45 -0.91
CA ALA A 320 -8.77 3.47 -1.97
C ALA A 320 -7.32 3.71 -2.44
N GLY A 321 -6.36 3.72 -1.50
CA GLY A 321 -4.95 3.92 -1.84
C GLY A 321 -4.35 2.79 -2.68
N TYR A 322 -4.83 1.55 -2.53
CA TYR A 322 -4.43 0.44 -3.40
C TYR A 322 -4.87 0.67 -4.84
N VAL A 323 -6.09 1.16 -5.04
CA VAL A 323 -6.61 1.46 -6.39
C VAL A 323 -5.76 2.53 -7.06
N ILE A 324 -5.39 3.60 -6.35
CA ILE A 324 -4.55 4.67 -6.89
C ILE A 324 -3.14 4.16 -7.22
N ARG A 325 -2.55 3.34 -6.35
CA ARG A 325 -1.27 2.68 -6.64
C ARG A 325 -1.35 1.81 -7.90
N ARG A 326 -2.44 1.09 -8.08
CA ARG A 326 -2.71 0.25 -9.25
C ARG A 326 -2.74 1.06 -10.54
N ILE A 327 -3.47 2.18 -10.56
CA ILE A 327 -3.55 3.10 -11.70
C ILE A 327 -2.16 3.69 -12.02
N LEU A 328 -1.43 4.13 -11.00
CA LEU A 328 -0.07 4.66 -11.16
C LEU A 328 0.88 3.63 -11.78
N ARG A 329 0.92 2.41 -11.23
CA ARG A 329 1.79 1.35 -11.74
C ARG A 329 1.41 0.88 -13.14
N ARG A 330 0.12 0.91 -13.47
CA ARG A 330 -0.36 0.69 -14.84
C ARG A 330 0.23 1.75 -15.78
N ALA A 331 0.14 3.03 -15.44
CA ALA A 331 0.71 4.11 -16.23
C ALA A 331 2.25 3.97 -16.39
N VAL A 332 2.97 3.67 -15.31
CA VAL A 332 4.42 3.41 -15.35
C VAL A 332 4.76 2.30 -16.33
N ARG A 333 4.04 1.17 -16.27
CA ARG A 333 4.27 0.07 -17.19
C ARG A 333 4.03 0.47 -18.66
N TYR A 334 3.00 1.30 -18.94
CA TYR A 334 2.70 1.74 -20.31
C TYR A 334 3.84 2.57 -20.89
N TYR A 335 4.32 3.61 -20.18
CA TYR A 335 5.42 4.40 -20.71
C TYR A 335 6.74 3.62 -20.76
N TYR A 336 6.99 2.76 -19.78
CA TYR A 336 8.17 1.92 -19.71
C TYR A 336 8.26 0.94 -20.89
N SER A 337 7.13 0.26 -21.19
CA SER A 337 7.09 -0.81 -22.19
C SER A 337 6.84 -0.34 -23.62
N TYR A 338 6.04 0.73 -23.80
CA TYR A 338 5.59 1.15 -25.14
C TYR A 338 6.18 2.48 -25.59
N LEU A 339 6.51 3.39 -24.68
CA LEU A 339 7.21 4.62 -25.02
C LEU A 339 8.74 4.50 -24.85
N ASP A 340 9.23 3.37 -24.35
CA ASP A 340 10.64 3.09 -24.08
C ASP A 340 11.32 4.15 -23.20
N TYR A 341 10.56 4.72 -22.26
CA TYR A 341 11.05 5.73 -21.34
C TYR A 341 11.31 5.10 -19.96
N LYS A 342 12.58 5.09 -19.50
CA LYS A 342 13.05 4.33 -18.34
C LYS A 342 13.25 5.18 -17.08
N GLN A 343 12.87 6.45 -17.13
CA GLN A 343 12.95 7.38 -16.01
C GLN A 343 11.56 7.71 -15.48
N THR A 344 11.47 8.43 -14.36
CA THR A 344 10.21 8.92 -13.81
C THR A 344 9.60 9.98 -14.73
N LEU A 345 8.35 9.80 -15.15
CA LEU A 345 7.67 10.64 -16.14
C LEU A 345 6.45 11.36 -15.55
N LEU A 346 5.61 10.63 -14.80
CA LEU A 346 4.28 11.11 -14.41
C LEU A 346 4.34 12.39 -13.58
N HIS A 347 5.28 12.47 -12.62
CA HIS A 347 5.42 13.67 -11.79
C HIS A 347 5.74 14.93 -12.60
N GLN A 348 6.33 14.81 -13.80
CA GLN A 348 6.65 15.94 -14.67
C GLN A 348 5.42 16.51 -15.40
N LEU A 349 4.31 15.74 -15.46
CA LEU A 349 3.05 16.16 -16.07
C LEU A 349 2.19 17.01 -15.12
N ILE A 350 2.43 16.92 -13.82
CA ILE A 350 1.59 17.53 -12.78
C ILE A 350 1.50 19.07 -12.89
N PRO A 351 2.60 19.80 -13.16
CA PRO A 351 2.50 21.25 -13.33
C PRO A 351 1.56 21.68 -14.46
N THR A 352 1.53 20.93 -15.57
CA THR A 352 0.62 21.17 -16.69
C THR A 352 -0.83 21.00 -16.28
N LEU A 353 -1.15 19.90 -15.58
CA LEU A 353 -2.48 19.65 -15.05
C LEU A 353 -2.90 20.68 -14.00
N ALA A 354 -2.01 20.99 -13.05
CA ALA A 354 -2.29 21.97 -12.00
C ALA A 354 -2.61 23.35 -12.57
N HIS A 355 -1.96 23.74 -13.65
CA HIS A 355 -2.27 25.00 -14.35
C HIS A 355 -3.61 24.91 -15.11
N GLN A 356 -3.87 23.81 -15.80
CA GLN A 356 -5.11 23.60 -16.56
C GLN A 356 -6.37 23.68 -15.69
N PHE A 357 -6.30 23.17 -14.46
CA PHE A 357 -7.44 23.06 -13.55
C PHE A 357 -7.45 24.09 -12.41
N GLU A 358 -6.52 25.04 -12.36
CA GLU A 358 -6.37 25.98 -11.24
C GLU A 358 -7.64 26.78 -10.89
N ASN A 359 -8.47 27.09 -11.89
CA ASN A 359 -9.71 27.84 -11.72
C ASN A 359 -10.96 26.96 -11.48
N VAL A 360 -10.82 25.64 -11.57
CA VAL A 360 -11.93 24.67 -11.42
C VAL A 360 -11.75 23.81 -10.17
N PHE A 361 -10.56 23.26 -10.01
CA PHE A 361 -10.17 22.38 -8.91
C PHE A 361 -8.86 22.88 -8.29
N PRO A 362 -8.89 23.99 -7.52
CA PRO A 362 -7.70 24.70 -7.04
C PRO A 362 -6.84 23.88 -6.07
N GLU A 363 -7.37 22.83 -5.47
CA GLU A 363 -6.68 21.97 -4.53
C GLU A 363 -5.43 21.31 -5.13
N LEU A 364 -5.43 20.97 -6.41
CA LEU A 364 -4.26 20.41 -7.08
C LEU A 364 -3.13 21.44 -7.18
N LYS A 365 -3.46 22.68 -7.52
CA LYS A 365 -2.48 23.76 -7.60
C LYS A 365 -1.88 24.09 -6.24
N ALA A 366 -2.74 24.13 -5.22
CA ALA A 366 -2.32 24.40 -3.84
C ALA A 366 -1.36 23.32 -3.28
N GLN A 367 -1.47 22.08 -3.77
CA GLN A 367 -0.68 20.95 -3.29
C GLN A 367 0.28 20.38 -4.36
N GLN A 368 0.55 21.14 -5.44
CA GLN A 368 1.33 20.68 -6.59
C GLN A 368 2.64 20.01 -6.20
N ASP A 369 3.46 20.66 -5.37
CA ASP A 369 4.79 20.16 -4.97
C ASP A 369 4.69 18.87 -4.15
N PHE A 370 3.67 18.77 -3.30
CA PHE A 370 3.40 17.56 -2.53
C PHE A 370 3.01 16.40 -3.45
N VAL A 371 2.05 16.63 -4.37
CA VAL A 371 1.60 15.60 -5.32
C VAL A 371 2.77 15.14 -6.21
N CYS A 372 3.62 16.07 -6.69
CA CYS A 372 4.83 15.75 -7.46
C CYS A 372 5.76 14.80 -6.70
N LYS A 373 6.04 15.08 -5.41
CA LYS A 373 6.91 14.25 -4.58
C LYS A 373 6.33 12.84 -4.38
N VAL A 374 5.04 12.73 -4.02
CA VAL A 374 4.37 11.44 -3.82
C VAL A 374 4.41 10.58 -5.07
N VAL A 375 4.07 11.15 -6.23
CA VAL A 375 4.06 10.44 -7.51
C VAL A 375 5.46 10.00 -7.88
N LYS A 376 6.46 10.87 -7.75
CA LYS A 376 7.86 10.56 -8.07
C LYS A 376 8.41 9.40 -7.24
N GLU A 377 8.18 9.40 -5.92
CA GLU A 377 8.62 8.32 -5.02
C GLU A 377 7.98 6.97 -5.37
N GLU A 378 6.69 6.95 -5.72
CA GLU A 378 6.02 5.71 -6.11
C GLU A 378 6.51 5.22 -7.48
N GLU A 379 6.80 6.12 -8.44
CA GLU A 379 7.44 5.81 -9.72
C GLU A 379 8.84 5.19 -9.50
N GLU A 380 9.72 5.86 -8.72
CA GLU A 380 11.07 5.38 -8.43
C GLU A 380 11.06 4.02 -7.73
N SER A 381 10.13 3.84 -6.78
CA SER A 381 9.97 2.57 -6.08
C SER A 381 9.59 1.43 -7.02
N PHE A 382 8.69 1.67 -7.96
CA PHE A 382 8.24 0.64 -8.89
C PHE A 382 9.26 0.39 -10.01
N LEU A 383 9.92 1.44 -10.51
CA LEU A 383 10.98 1.32 -11.53
C LEU A 383 12.16 0.44 -11.09
N LYS A 384 12.46 0.37 -9.78
CA LYS A 384 13.50 -0.52 -9.23
C LYS A 384 13.18 -2.01 -9.39
N THR A 385 11.92 -2.37 -9.54
CA THR A 385 11.46 -3.76 -9.56
C THR A 385 10.82 -4.19 -10.88
N ILE A 386 10.43 -3.23 -11.73
CA ILE A 386 9.66 -3.51 -12.95
C ILE A 386 10.42 -4.37 -13.95
N ASP A 387 11.70 -4.13 -14.17
CA ASP A 387 12.53 -4.90 -15.09
C ASP A 387 12.57 -6.38 -14.70
N ASN A 388 12.94 -6.65 -13.45
CA ASN A 388 13.01 -8.02 -12.92
C ASN A 388 11.64 -8.72 -12.98
N GLY A 389 10.55 -7.99 -12.75
CA GLY A 389 9.19 -8.53 -12.84
C GLY A 389 8.78 -8.87 -14.28
N ILE A 390 9.11 -8.01 -15.24
CA ILE A 390 8.85 -8.25 -16.68
C ILE A 390 9.73 -9.39 -17.20
N GLU A 391 10.99 -9.45 -16.82
CA GLU A 391 11.90 -10.55 -17.18
C GLU A 391 11.37 -11.88 -16.64
N MET A 392 11.05 -11.94 -15.35
CA MET A 392 10.45 -13.12 -14.74
C MET A 392 9.17 -13.59 -15.46
N PHE A 393 8.30 -12.64 -15.82
CA PHE A 393 7.08 -12.96 -16.58
C PHE A 393 7.43 -13.56 -17.96
N LYS A 394 8.35 -12.93 -18.72
CA LYS A 394 8.79 -13.39 -20.03
C LYS A 394 9.47 -14.76 -19.97
N GLU A 395 10.34 -14.97 -18.98
CA GLU A 395 11.01 -16.26 -18.77
C GLU A 395 10.00 -17.37 -18.47
N TYR A 396 9.01 -17.08 -17.60
CA TYR A 396 7.93 -18.03 -17.32
C TYR A 396 7.16 -18.40 -18.59
N ILE A 397 6.75 -17.41 -19.40
CA ILE A 397 6.04 -17.64 -20.66
C ILE A 397 6.93 -18.43 -21.65
N SER A 398 8.20 -18.06 -21.81
CA SER A 398 9.13 -18.74 -22.71
C SER A 398 9.35 -20.19 -22.31
N SER A 399 9.51 -20.46 -21.02
CA SER A 399 9.65 -21.85 -20.52
C SER A 399 8.41 -22.68 -20.81
N ARG A 400 7.21 -22.10 -20.68
CA ARG A 400 5.94 -22.77 -20.97
C ARG A 400 5.72 -23.04 -22.45
N ASN A 401 6.14 -22.14 -23.33
CA ASN A 401 6.03 -22.31 -24.79
C ASN A 401 6.98 -23.38 -25.33
N LYS A 402 8.20 -23.53 -24.76
CA LYS A 402 9.17 -24.58 -25.14
C LYS A 402 8.68 -25.99 -24.79
N ILE A 403 7.89 -26.11 -23.73
CA ILE A 403 7.36 -27.40 -23.25
C ILE A 403 6.35 -28.03 -24.23
N GLY A 404 5.79 -27.25 -25.17
CA GLY A 404 4.85 -27.75 -26.18
C GLY A 404 5.50 -28.48 -27.39
N LEU A 405 6.83 -28.48 -27.53
CA LEU A 405 7.51 -28.88 -28.72
C LEU A 405 8.40 -30.14 -28.58
N ASP A 406 8.80 -30.56 -27.36
CA ASP A 406 9.60 -31.80 -27.19
C ASP A 406 9.39 -32.40 -25.79
N ALA A 407 9.04 -33.68 -25.74
CA ALA A 407 8.78 -34.41 -24.50
C ALA A 407 10.11 -34.88 -23.85
N SER A 408 10.86 -33.97 -23.27
CA SER A 408 11.99 -34.29 -22.41
C SER A 408 11.99 -33.40 -21.18
N TYR A 409 12.41 -33.95 -20.06
CA TYR A 409 12.38 -33.35 -18.72
C TYR A 409 13.07 -31.97 -18.71
N GLU A 410 12.35 -30.88 -18.39
CA GLU A 410 12.96 -29.61 -18.02
C GLU A 410 12.72 -29.24 -16.56
N TYR A 411 13.81 -28.99 -15.87
CA TYR A 411 13.82 -28.52 -14.49
C TYR A 411 13.80 -27.00 -14.47
N ASN A 412 12.71 -26.38 -14.02
CA ASN A 412 12.68 -24.94 -13.87
C ASN A 412 13.25 -24.54 -12.50
N THR A 413 14.50 -24.10 -12.47
CA THR A 413 15.25 -23.74 -11.26
C THR A 413 14.72 -22.49 -10.57
N LEU A 414 14.01 -21.59 -11.29
CA LEU A 414 13.45 -20.35 -10.71
C LEU A 414 12.29 -20.58 -9.74
N PHE A 415 11.46 -21.59 -10.01
CA PHE A 415 10.25 -21.87 -9.22
C PHE A 415 10.30 -23.20 -8.46
N GLY A 416 11.35 -24.00 -8.67
CA GLY A 416 11.55 -25.27 -7.98
C GLY A 416 10.55 -26.37 -8.34
N ASP A 417 9.85 -26.23 -9.48
CA ASP A 417 8.85 -27.18 -9.94
C ASP A 417 9.45 -28.21 -10.92
N VAL A 418 9.18 -29.48 -10.70
CA VAL A 418 9.48 -30.58 -11.63
C VAL A 418 8.22 -30.90 -12.42
N MET A 419 8.29 -30.81 -13.76
CA MET A 419 7.14 -31.13 -14.62
C MET A 419 7.34 -32.49 -15.29
N TYR A 420 6.28 -33.32 -15.26
CA TYR A 420 6.21 -34.60 -15.94
C TYR A 420 5.11 -34.56 -17.00
N PHE A 421 5.39 -35.15 -18.17
CA PHE A 421 4.41 -35.35 -19.24
C PHE A 421 3.91 -36.78 -19.22
N VAL A 422 2.58 -36.94 -19.15
CA VAL A 422 1.93 -38.26 -19.30
C VAL A 422 0.89 -38.09 -20.39
N ASN A 423 1.20 -38.60 -21.58
CA ASN A 423 0.38 -38.53 -22.83
C ASN A 423 0.00 -37.10 -23.28
N ASP A 424 -0.23 -36.91 -24.57
CA ASP A 424 -0.39 -35.64 -25.27
C ASP A 424 -1.45 -34.65 -24.74
N ASP A 425 -2.34 -35.07 -23.83
CA ASP A 425 -3.48 -34.26 -23.37
C ASP A 425 -3.46 -33.82 -21.90
N ILE A 426 -2.58 -34.32 -21.05
CA ILE A 426 -2.54 -33.96 -19.63
C ILE A 426 -1.13 -33.66 -19.17
N LYS A 427 -0.87 -32.41 -18.82
CA LYS A 427 0.39 -31.94 -18.25
C LYS A 427 0.26 -31.83 -16.73
N LEU A 428 1.08 -32.53 -15.98
CA LEU A 428 1.10 -32.55 -14.52
C LEU A 428 2.35 -31.86 -14.01
N GLY A 429 2.21 -30.95 -13.07
CA GLY A 429 3.31 -30.29 -12.36
C GLY A 429 3.40 -30.79 -10.92
N ILE A 430 4.61 -31.04 -10.43
CA ILE A 430 4.87 -31.39 -9.03
C ILE A 430 5.60 -30.23 -8.36
N ASP A 431 4.99 -29.66 -7.32
CA ASP A 431 5.68 -28.76 -6.40
C ASP A 431 6.50 -29.60 -5.41
N ARG A 432 7.62 -29.09 -4.89
CA ARG A 432 8.52 -29.77 -3.92
C ARG A 432 7.84 -30.38 -2.70
N GLY A 433 6.53 -30.25 -2.59
CA GLY A 433 5.72 -30.71 -1.44
C GLY A 433 4.75 -31.86 -1.69
N LYS A 434 4.72 -32.56 -2.80
CA LYS A 434 3.90 -33.77 -3.05
C LYS A 434 2.49 -33.58 -3.64
N THR A 435 2.08 -32.45 -4.17
CA THR A 435 0.75 -32.30 -4.78
C THR A 435 0.85 -32.21 -6.30
N MET A 436 0.15 -33.10 -7.02
CA MET A 436 0.03 -33.05 -8.46
C MET A 436 -1.06 -32.07 -8.87
N HIS A 437 -0.72 -31.04 -9.64
CA HIS A 437 -1.67 -30.06 -10.14
C HIS A 437 -1.88 -30.24 -11.65
N LYS A 438 -3.13 -30.16 -12.09
CA LYS A 438 -3.48 -30.13 -13.51
C LYS A 438 -2.96 -28.81 -14.12
N ILE A 439 -2.17 -28.90 -15.17
CA ILE A 439 -1.64 -27.72 -15.88
C ILE A 439 -2.65 -27.35 -16.97
N ILE A 440 -3.25 -26.16 -16.86
CA ILE A 440 -4.09 -25.58 -17.91
C ILE A 440 -3.16 -24.86 -18.90
N PRO A 441 -3.19 -25.23 -20.20
CA PRO A 441 -2.41 -24.51 -21.22
C PRO A 441 -2.83 -23.04 -21.25
N TYR A 442 -1.85 -22.14 -21.46
CA TYR A 442 -2.09 -20.70 -21.56
C TYR A 442 -2.62 -20.03 -20.27
N GLU A 443 -2.31 -20.60 -19.11
CA GLU A 443 -2.66 -20.04 -17.81
C GLU A 443 -1.39 -19.79 -16.96
N ILE A 444 -1.33 -18.61 -16.32
CA ILE A 444 -0.32 -18.25 -15.33
C ILE A 444 -0.75 -18.78 -13.98
N ARG A 445 0.06 -19.62 -13.34
CA ARG A 445 -0.25 -20.17 -12.02
C ARG A 445 -0.39 -19.10 -10.95
N GLY A 446 -1.33 -19.30 -10.03
CA GLY A 446 -1.58 -18.39 -8.91
C GLY A 446 -0.33 -18.10 -8.07
N LYS A 447 0.54 -19.09 -7.82
CA LYS A 447 1.81 -18.90 -7.11
C LYS A 447 2.80 -17.98 -7.86
N VAL A 448 2.82 -18.01 -9.18
CA VAL A 448 3.65 -17.11 -10.01
C VAL A 448 3.10 -15.70 -9.97
N ALA A 449 1.78 -15.56 -10.14
CA ALA A 449 1.08 -14.29 -10.01
C ALA A 449 1.27 -13.68 -8.61
N PHE A 450 1.22 -14.52 -7.56
CA PHE A 450 1.50 -14.09 -6.19
C PHE A 450 2.96 -13.66 -6.00
N THR A 451 3.93 -14.34 -6.61
CA THR A 451 5.34 -13.93 -6.55
C THR A 451 5.57 -12.57 -7.23
N LEU A 452 4.93 -12.33 -8.38
CA LEU A 452 4.94 -11.03 -9.06
C LEU A 452 4.34 -9.94 -8.17
N PHE A 453 3.25 -10.25 -7.47
CA PHE A 453 2.58 -9.33 -6.54
C PHE A 453 3.43 -9.03 -5.30
N ASP A 454 3.86 -10.07 -4.59
CA ASP A 454 4.51 -9.95 -3.27
C ASP A 454 5.97 -9.45 -3.37
N ARG A 455 6.74 -10.00 -4.32
CA ARG A 455 8.17 -9.72 -4.46
C ARG A 455 8.48 -8.52 -5.35
N PHE A 456 7.75 -8.37 -6.46
CA PHE A 456 8.04 -7.34 -7.47
C PHE A 456 7.02 -6.20 -7.46
N GLY A 457 5.98 -6.30 -6.63
CA GLY A 457 4.97 -5.26 -6.48
C GLY A 457 4.07 -5.08 -7.70
N PHE A 458 3.90 -6.13 -8.53
CA PHE A 458 2.94 -6.10 -9.63
C PHE A 458 1.53 -6.28 -9.07
N PRO A 459 0.63 -5.30 -9.22
CA PRO A 459 -0.78 -5.52 -8.92
C PRO A 459 -1.31 -6.69 -9.74
N ILE A 460 -2.22 -7.48 -9.17
CA ILE A 460 -2.71 -8.70 -9.84
C ILE A 460 -3.37 -8.42 -11.18
N ASP A 461 -4.10 -7.32 -11.30
CA ASP A 461 -4.70 -6.88 -12.56
C ASP A 461 -3.67 -6.49 -13.62
N LEU A 462 -2.49 -6.00 -13.23
CA LEU A 462 -1.38 -5.79 -14.14
C LEU A 462 -0.86 -7.12 -14.70
N THR A 463 -0.75 -8.15 -13.86
CA THR A 463 -0.39 -9.50 -14.30
C THR A 463 -1.46 -10.08 -15.23
N GLN A 464 -2.75 -9.86 -14.91
CA GLN A 464 -3.87 -10.26 -15.78
C GLN A 464 -3.84 -9.53 -17.12
N LEU A 465 -3.56 -8.23 -17.13
CA LEU A 465 -3.43 -7.45 -18.35
C LEU A 465 -2.29 -7.99 -19.24
N MET A 466 -1.10 -8.23 -18.65
CA MET A 466 0.04 -8.80 -19.38
C MET A 466 -0.26 -10.20 -19.92
N ALA A 467 -1.02 -11.01 -19.20
CA ALA A 467 -1.47 -12.33 -19.64
C ALA A 467 -2.43 -12.21 -20.85
N ARG A 468 -3.43 -11.33 -20.76
CA ARG A 468 -4.39 -11.09 -21.87
C ARG A 468 -3.72 -10.59 -23.14
N GLU A 469 -2.68 -9.77 -23.07
CA GLU A 469 -1.92 -9.28 -24.21
C GLU A 469 -1.27 -10.40 -25.05
N ILE A 470 -1.13 -11.58 -24.46
CA ILE A 470 -0.61 -12.82 -25.13
C ILE A 470 -1.66 -13.93 -25.19
N ASN A 471 -2.94 -13.60 -24.97
CA ASN A 471 -4.08 -14.54 -24.92
C ASN A 471 -3.94 -15.64 -23.86
N TRP A 472 -3.39 -15.28 -22.70
CA TRP A 472 -3.29 -16.15 -21.53
C TRP A 472 -4.23 -15.68 -20.41
N THR A 473 -4.58 -16.59 -19.51
CA THR A 473 -5.35 -16.31 -18.28
C THR A 473 -4.45 -16.37 -17.05
N VAL A 474 -4.99 -16.00 -15.89
CA VAL A 474 -4.32 -16.11 -14.57
C VAL A 474 -5.18 -16.95 -13.66
N ASP A 475 -4.58 -17.92 -12.98
CA ASP A 475 -5.22 -18.72 -11.92
C ASP A 475 -5.46 -17.84 -10.69
N MET A 476 -6.64 -17.21 -10.65
CA MET A 476 -7.04 -16.32 -9.55
C MET A 476 -7.29 -17.09 -8.26
N ASN A 477 -7.82 -18.31 -8.32
CA ASN A 477 -8.06 -19.13 -7.13
C ASN A 477 -6.74 -19.47 -6.42
N GLY A 478 -5.74 -19.93 -7.18
CA GLY A 478 -4.41 -20.19 -6.64
C GLY A 478 -3.71 -18.93 -6.13
N PHE A 479 -3.94 -17.77 -6.74
CA PHE A 479 -3.44 -16.48 -6.23
C PHE A 479 -4.07 -16.13 -4.88
N GLU A 480 -5.38 -16.26 -4.74
CA GLU A 480 -6.11 -15.96 -3.51
C GLU A 480 -5.73 -16.92 -2.37
N GLU A 481 -5.50 -18.20 -2.67
CA GLU A 481 -4.98 -19.18 -1.71
C GLU A 481 -3.62 -18.76 -1.14
N GLU A 482 -2.68 -18.36 -1.99
CA GLU A 482 -1.35 -17.89 -1.53
C GLU A 482 -1.45 -16.60 -0.72
N LEU A 483 -2.31 -15.66 -1.14
CA LEU A 483 -2.59 -14.44 -0.41
C LEU A 483 -3.21 -14.72 0.97
N GLN A 484 -4.11 -15.71 1.06
CA GLN A 484 -4.72 -16.12 2.32
C GLN A 484 -3.72 -16.84 3.23
N LYS A 485 -2.82 -17.66 2.68
CA LYS A 485 -1.72 -18.28 3.44
C LYS A 485 -0.80 -17.23 4.06
N GLN A 486 -0.51 -16.15 3.36
CA GLN A 486 0.24 -15.01 3.89
C GLN A 486 -0.52 -14.32 5.03
N LYS A 487 -1.82 -14.02 4.85
CA LYS A 487 -2.67 -13.42 5.88
C LYS A 487 -2.82 -14.29 7.12
N ASN A 488 -2.95 -15.61 6.95
CA ASN A 488 -3.12 -16.56 8.05
C ASN A 488 -1.83 -16.73 8.86
N ARG A 489 -0.65 -16.67 8.23
CA ARG A 489 0.65 -16.64 8.95
C ARG A 489 0.74 -15.44 9.89
N SER A 490 0.15 -14.31 9.53
CA SER A 490 0.08 -13.11 10.37
C SER A 490 -0.97 -13.20 11.48
N ARG A 491 -2.01 -14.06 11.35
CA ARG A 491 -3.14 -14.19 12.28
C ARG A 491 -3.03 -15.36 13.28
N ALA A 492 -2.13 -16.31 13.08
CA ALA A 492 -2.07 -17.58 13.82
C ALA A 492 -1.67 -17.48 15.32
N ALA A 493 -1.60 -16.27 15.89
CA ALA A 493 -1.09 -16.05 17.25
C ALA A 493 -2.16 -16.02 18.36
N THR A 494 -3.49 -16.00 18.07
CA THR A 494 -4.46 -15.67 19.13
C THR A 494 -5.78 -16.45 19.03
N VAL A 495 -5.82 -17.65 19.58
CA VAL A 495 -7.09 -18.31 19.92
C VAL A 495 -7.18 -18.38 21.45
N ILE A 496 -8.18 -17.70 22.03
CA ILE A 496 -8.54 -17.72 23.46
C ILE A 496 -9.87 -18.46 23.57
N ASP A 497 -9.92 -19.48 24.42
CA ASP A 497 -11.16 -20.20 24.73
C ASP A 497 -11.83 -19.54 25.95
N THR A 498 -13.12 -19.18 25.82
CA THR A 498 -13.89 -18.44 26.83
C THR A 498 -15.14 -19.21 27.25
N GLU A 499 -15.38 -19.30 28.58
CA GLU A 499 -16.63 -19.82 29.13
C GLU A 499 -17.76 -18.76 29.09
N ASP A 500 -19.03 -19.21 29.38
CA ASP A 500 -20.15 -18.29 29.45
C ASP A 500 -20.10 -17.37 30.68
N TRP A 501 -20.78 -16.23 30.62
CA TRP A 501 -20.84 -15.27 31.71
C TRP A 501 -21.70 -15.77 32.87
N VAL A 502 -21.13 -15.75 34.08
CA VAL A 502 -21.88 -15.89 35.36
C VAL A 502 -22.34 -14.47 35.76
N ILE A 503 -23.64 -14.21 35.75
CA ILE A 503 -24.26 -12.93 36.04
C ILE A 503 -24.69 -12.88 37.49
N LEU A 504 -24.19 -11.88 38.27
CA LEU A 504 -24.53 -11.66 39.68
C LEU A 504 -25.58 -10.56 39.85
N GLU A 505 -25.52 -9.51 39.00
CA GLU A 505 -26.51 -8.40 38.99
C GLU A 505 -26.82 -8.01 37.52
N GLU A 506 -28.13 -7.81 37.21
CA GLU A 506 -28.57 -7.42 35.86
C GLU A 506 -28.43 -5.92 35.57
N LYS A 507 -28.36 -5.07 36.60
CA LYS A 507 -28.28 -3.61 36.44
C LYS A 507 -26.85 -3.13 36.49
N THR A 508 -26.23 -3.01 35.35
CA THR A 508 -24.97 -2.24 35.19
C THR A 508 -25.32 -0.82 34.74
N THR A 509 -25.16 0.14 35.60
CA THR A 509 -25.22 1.55 35.22
C THR A 509 -23.89 1.92 34.62
N TYR A 510 -23.82 1.95 33.27
CA TYR A 510 -22.61 2.38 32.58
C TYR A 510 -22.39 3.85 32.81
N LEU A 511 -21.46 4.20 33.67
CA LEU A 511 -20.91 5.54 33.73
C LEU A 511 -19.79 5.65 32.69
N SER A 512 -20.15 5.46 31.42
CA SER A 512 -19.21 5.75 30.33
C SER A 512 -18.96 7.26 30.27
N GLY A 513 -17.70 7.69 30.37
CA GLY A 513 -17.25 8.99 29.93
C GLY A 513 -16.85 10.01 30.99
N LYS A 514 -17.06 9.81 32.29
CA LYS A 514 -16.73 10.84 33.30
C LYS A 514 -15.53 10.51 34.22
N TYR A 515 -14.96 9.31 34.16
CA TYR A 515 -13.97 8.83 35.14
C TYR A 515 -12.50 8.90 34.73
N TRP A 516 -12.21 9.44 33.54
CA TRP A 516 -10.86 9.39 32.96
C TRP A 516 -9.94 10.54 33.37
N GLN A 517 -10.36 11.37 34.35
CA GLN A 517 -9.51 12.41 34.91
C GLN A 517 -8.59 11.81 35.97
N ILE A 518 -7.35 12.30 36.05
CA ILE A 518 -6.30 11.82 36.97
C ILE A 518 -6.81 11.80 38.45
N LYS A 519 -7.89 12.49 38.75
CA LYS A 519 -8.47 12.63 40.11
C LYS A 519 -9.23 11.41 40.60
N ASP A 520 -9.73 10.52 39.71
CA ASP A 520 -10.63 9.42 40.10
C ASP A 520 -9.92 8.07 39.88
N LEU A 521 -8.87 7.82 40.68
CA LEU A 521 -8.06 6.57 40.60
C LEU A 521 -8.61 5.45 41.48
N GLU A 522 -9.61 5.71 42.30
CA GLU A 522 -10.19 4.76 43.26
C GLU A 522 -11.71 4.85 43.25
N THR A 523 -12.39 3.70 43.33
CA THR A 523 -13.88 3.67 43.42
C THR A 523 -14.33 2.43 44.17
N LYS A 524 -15.34 2.58 45.04
CA LYS A 524 -16.02 1.45 45.66
C LYS A 524 -16.91 0.75 44.65
N SER A 525 -16.65 -0.53 44.41
CA SER A 525 -17.28 -1.30 43.33
C SER A 525 -17.74 -2.67 43.80
N ARG A 526 -18.61 -3.33 43.00
CA ARG A 526 -19.03 -4.70 43.13
C ARG A 526 -18.83 -5.42 41.79
N ILE A 527 -18.66 -6.75 41.85
CA ILE A 527 -18.63 -7.58 40.65
C ILE A 527 -20.06 -7.75 40.15
N SER A 528 -20.30 -7.34 38.91
CA SER A 528 -21.58 -7.51 38.22
C SER A 528 -21.66 -8.88 37.52
N ARG A 529 -20.61 -9.29 36.86
CA ARG A 529 -20.48 -10.60 36.21
C ARG A 529 -19.02 -10.99 36.04
N TYR A 530 -18.78 -12.30 35.85
CA TYR A 530 -17.45 -12.82 35.59
C TYR A 530 -17.52 -14.06 34.67
N ARG A 531 -16.39 -14.40 34.04
CA ARG A 531 -16.21 -15.65 33.32
C ARG A 531 -14.75 -16.09 33.36
N ARG A 532 -14.51 -17.38 33.15
CA ARG A 532 -13.18 -17.98 33.07
C ARG A 532 -12.72 -18.00 31.60
N ILE A 533 -11.42 -17.74 31.40
CA ILE A 533 -10.76 -17.82 30.10
C ILE A 533 -9.54 -18.72 30.19
N LYS A 534 -9.34 -19.55 29.17
CA LYS A 534 -8.18 -20.45 29.06
C LYS A 534 -7.35 -20.10 27.82
N SER A 535 -6.05 -19.92 28.02
CA SER A 535 -5.08 -19.75 26.94
C SER A 535 -3.84 -20.57 27.22
N LYS A 536 -3.53 -21.58 26.41
CA LYS A 536 -2.28 -22.39 26.39
C LYS A 536 -1.75 -22.91 27.75
N ASN A 537 -2.46 -23.15 28.77
CA ASN A 537 -2.08 -23.52 30.15
C ASN A 537 -2.13 -22.38 31.17
N ILE A 538 -2.60 -21.20 30.82
CA ILE A 538 -2.86 -20.10 31.75
C ILE A 538 -4.37 -19.94 31.88
N GLU A 539 -4.83 -19.98 33.13
CA GLU A 539 -6.21 -19.77 33.51
C GLU A 539 -6.34 -18.39 34.12
N ASN A 540 -7.16 -17.53 33.48
CA ASN A 540 -7.45 -16.17 33.93
C ASN A 540 -8.97 -15.95 34.00
N TYR A 541 -9.38 -14.85 34.61
CA TYR A 541 -10.76 -14.48 34.76
C TYR A 541 -11.01 -13.10 34.12
N GLN A 542 -12.17 -12.96 33.52
CA GLN A 542 -12.70 -11.68 33.10
C GLN A 542 -13.79 -11.24 34.07
N ILE A 543 -13.68 -10.03 34.59
CA ILE A 543 -14.58 -9.48 35.59
C ILE A 543 -15.12 -8.14 35.09
N ILE A 544 -16.44 -7.95 35.19
CA ILE A 544 -17.12 -6.70 34.91
C ILE A 544 -17.68 -6.13 36.22
N LEU A 545 -17.43 -4.85 36.46
CA LEU A 545 -17.83 -4.14 37.65
C LEU A 545 -19.11 -3.32 37.41
N ASP A 546 -19.85 -3.01 38.47
CA ASP A 546 -20.94 -2.03 38.48
C ASP A 546 -20.42 -0.62 38.20
N LYS A 547 -19.23 -0.27 38.71
CA LYS A 547 -18.51 1.00 38.47
C LYS A 547 -17.02 0.72 38.33
N SER A 548 -16.32 1.36 37.39
CA SER A 548 -14.90 1.15 37.18
C SER A 548 -14.14 2.47 37.06
N PRO A 549 -12.99 2.67 37.77
CA PRO A 549 -12.08 3.77 37.57
C PRO A 549 -11.01 3.46 36.49
N PHE A 550 -11.00 2.25 35.94
CA PHE A 550 -9.99 1.78 34.99
C PHE A 550 -10.31 2.25 33.58
N TYR A 551 -9.29 2.71 32.86
CA TYR A 551 -9.34 2.99 31.44
C TYR A 551 -9.29 1.68 30.64
N ASP A 552 -10.20 1.49 29.72
CA ASP A 552 -10.20 0.38 28.77
C ASP A 552 -9.27 0.64 27.58
N GLU A 553 -8.61 -0.39 27.07
CA GLU A 553 -7.78 -0.28 25.89
C GLU A 553 -8.57 0.30 24.72
N SER A 554 -8.23 1.52 24.31
CA SER A 554 -8.87 2.22 23.19
C SER A 554 -8.00 3.36 22.65
N GLY A 555 -8.22 3.78 21.39
CA GLY A 555 -7.50 4.88 20.74
C GLY A 555 -5.97 4.70 20.69
N GLY A 556 -5.48 3.46 20.78
CA GLY A 556 -4.04 3.12 20.82
C GLY A 556 -3.41 3.20 22.20
N GLN A 557 -4.13 3.66 23.22
CA GLN A 557 -3.69 3.62 24.62
C GLN A 557 -4.03 2.26 25.22
N VAL A 558 -3.07 1.62 25.89
CA VAL A 558 -3.26 0.35 26.62
C VAL A 558 -4.18 0.52 27.83
N GLY A 559 -4.83 -0.56 28.21
CA GLY A 559 -5.69 -0.60 29.39
C GLY A 559 -4.94 -0.42 30.70
N ASP A 560 -5.62 0.06 31.73
CA ASP A 560 -5.07 0.19 33.05
C ASP A 560 -4.85 -1.14 33.75
N THR A 561 -3.90 -1.15 34.67
CA THR A 561 -3.68 -2.18 35.67
C THR A 561 -3.90 -1.62 37.06
N GLY A 562 -4.03 -2.49 38.05
CA GLY A 562 -4.22 -2.07 39.44
C GLY A 562 -4.65 -3.23 40.33
N VAL A 563 -5.47 -2.94 41.34
CA VAL A 563 -5.94 -3.97 42.29
C VAL A 563 -7.42 -3.76 42.67
N PHE A 564 -8.07 -4.87 43.00
CA PHE A 564 -9.33 -4.88 43.75
C PHE A 564 -9.00 -5.23 45.20
N GLU A 565 -9.13 -4.26 46.08
CA GLU A 565 -8.77 -4.38 47.53
C GLU A 565 -10.04 -4.65 48.35
N PHE A 566 -10.11 -5.85 48.87
CA PHE A 566 -11.10 -6.32 49.86
C PHE A 566 -10.54 -6.19 51.28
N GLU A 567 -11.33 -6.37 52.28
CA GLU A 567 -10.87 -6.30 53.71
C GLU A 567 -9.78 -7.34 54.03
N ASP A 568 -9.87 -8.53 53.40
CA ASP A 568 -9.01 -9.68 53.68
C ASP A 568 -8.44 -10.33 52.40
N ASP A 569 -8.53 -9.68 51.27
CA ASP A 569 -8.04 -10.18 50.00
C ASP A 569 -7.66 -9.05 49.02
N VAL A 570 -6.67 -9.29 48.18
CA VAL A 570 -6.27 -8.33 47.12
C VAL A 570 -6.15 -9.07 45.81
N ILE A 571 -6.90 -8.66 44.78
CA ILE A 571 -6.88 -9.21 43.43
C ILE A 571 -6.18 -8.27 42.49
N GLU A 572 -5.17 -8.77 41.79
CA GLU A 572 -4.45 -7.99 40.78
C GLU A 572 -5.25 -7.92 39.49
N VAL A 573 -5.38 -6.68 38.92
CA VAL A 573 -5.93 -6.42 37.61
C VAL A 573 -4.76 -6.31 36.64
N LEU A 574 -4.63 -7.30 35.78
CA LEU A 574 -3.53 -7.45 34.83
C LEU A 574 -3.70 -6.61 33.57
N ASP A 575 -4.96 -6.37 33.15
CA ASP A 575 -5.31 -5.62 31.96
C ASP A 575 -6.78 -5.19 32.00
N THR A 576 -7.14 -4.17 31.22
CA THR A 576 -8.52 -3.69 31.11
C THR A 576 -8.86 -3.43 29.64
N LYS A 577 -9.89 -4.12 29.13
CA LYS A 577 -10.32 -4.04 27.72
C LYS A 577 -11.80 -3.74 27.61
N LYS A 578 -12.22 -3.30 26.44
CA LYS A 578 -13.62 -3.12 26.09
C LYS A 578 -14.09 -4.26 25.21
N GLU A 579 -15.06 -5.04 25.66
CA GLU A 579 -15.68 -6.13 24.90
C GLU A 579 -17.19 -5.88 24.80
N ASN A 580 -17.73 -5.80 23.59
CA ASN A 580 -19.16 -5.55 23.34
C ASN A 580 -19.74 -4.35 24.14
N GLY A 581 -18.97 -3.27 24.28
CA GLY A 581 -19.36 -2.08 25.01
C GLY A 581 -19.14 -2.14 26.52
N LEU A 582 -18.68 -3.27 27.08
CA LEU A 582 -18.44 -3.49 28.50
C LEU A 582 -16.97 -3.37 28.86
N ILE A 583 -16.66 -2.70 29.97
CA ILE A 583 -15.31 -2.62 30.53
C ILE A 583 -15.01 -3.94 31.25
N THR A 584 -14.06 -4.69 30.72
CA THR A 584 -13.69 -6.04 31.19
C THR A 584 -12.30 -5.99 31.79
N HIS A 585 -12.19 -6.39 33.06
CA HIS A 585 -10.93 -6.46 33.81
C HIS A 585 -10.41 -7.89 33.81
N PHE A 586 -9.14 -8.07 33.47
CA PHE A 586 -8.47 -9.36 33.46
C PHE A 586 -7.75 -9.60 34.79
N THR A 587 -8.03 -10.72 35.45
CA THR A 587 -7.42 -11.11 36.74
C THR A 587 -6.93 -12.53 36.67
N ASN A 588 -5.93 -12.87 37.50
CA ASN A 588 -5.38 -14.24 37.59
C ASN A 588 -6.24 -15.16 38.44
N ARG A 589 -7.13 -14.64 39.27
CA ARG A 589 -8.05 -15.38 40.13
C ARG A 589 -9.27 -14.58 40.51
N LEU A 590 -10.29 -15.23 41.04
CA LEU A 590 -11.44 -14.58 41.68
C LEU A 590 -11.15 -14.29 43.16
N PRO A 591 -11.83 -13.29 43.77
CA PRO A 591 -11.77 -13.08 45.21
C PRO A 591 -12.45 -14.21 45.98
N LYS A 592 -12.11 -14.33 47.25
CA LYS A 592 -12.69 -15.38 48.16
C LYS A 592 -14.21 -15.25 48.28
N ASP A 593 -14.71 -14.01 48.27
CA ASP A 593 -16.15 -13.71 48.28
C ASP A 593 -16.47 -12.70 47.16
N ILE A 594 -17.12 -13.21 46.13
CA ILE A 594 -17.47 -12.45 44.91
C ILE A 594 -18.63 -11.45 45.11
N THR A 595 -19.32 -11.52 46.24
CA THR A 595 -20.51 -10.69 46.55
C THR A 595 -20.17 -9.43 47.33
N LYS A 596 -18.99 -9.39 47.95
CA LYS A 596 -18.56 -8.25 48.79
C LYS A 596 -18.21 -7.02 47.94
N GLN A 597 -18.44 -5.84 48.52
CA GLN A 597 -17.95 -4.58 48.01
C GLN A 597 -16.45 -4.46 48.29
N PHE A 598 -15.72 -3.87 47.37
CA PHE A 598 -14.29 -3.64 47.46
C PHE A 598 -13.92 -2.25 46.88
N LEU A 599 -12.68 -1.86 47.10
CA LEU A 599 -12.09 -0.65 46.54
C LEU A 599 -11.28 -1.02 45.30
N ALA A 600 -11.77 -0.58 44.13
CA ALA A 600 -11.07 -0.72 42.87
C ALA A 600 -10.06 0.41 42.73
N LYS A 601 -8.74 0.09 42.68
CA LYS A 601 -7.63 1.04 42.66
C LYS A 601 -6.80 0.87 41.41
N VAL A 602 -6.64 1.94 40.64
CA VAL A 602 -5.76 2.00 39.46
C VAL A 602 -4.31 2.19 39.91
N ASN A 603 -3.36 1.55 39.19
CA ASN A 603 -1.94 1.81 39.40
C ASN A 603 -1.60 3.23 38.96
N LYS A 604 -1.44 4.12 39.92
CA LYS A 604 -1.25 5.56 39.73
C LYS A 604 0.04 5.88 38.93
N GLU A 605 1.14 5.21 39.26
CA GLU A 605 2.43 5.45 38.59
C GLU A 605 2.34 5.05 37.12
N ARG A 606 1.83 3.86 36.82
CA ARG A 606 1.65 3.36 35.46
C ARG A 606 0.70 4.25 34.66
N ARG A 607 -0.47 4.65 35.22
CA ARG A 607 -1.41 5.58 34.59
C ARG A 607 -0.76 6.92 34.24
N PHE A 608 0.07 7.45 35.13
CA PHE A 608 0.78 8.71 34.91
C PHE A 608 1.76 8.60 33.72
N LEU A 609 2.56 7.52 33.66
CA LEU A 609 3.50 7.26 32.58
C LEU A 609 2.76 7.12 31.22
N ILE A 610 1.65 6.38 31.20
CA ILE A 610 0.81 6.23 30.01
C ILE A 610 0.24 7.58 29.57
N SER A 611 -0.30 8.39 30.50
CA SER A 611 -0.86 9.72 30.22
C SER A 611 0.20 10.69 29.69
N SER A 612 1.45 10.59 30.20
CA SER A 612 2.61 11.34 29.71
C SER A 612 2.92 10.97 28.25
N ASN A 613 3.07 9.69 27.95
CA ASN A 613 3.33 9.23 26.59
C ASN A 613 2.16 9.57 25.64
N HIS A 614 0.90 9.53 26.11
CA HIS A 614 -0.25 9.92 25.29
C HIS A 614 -0.24 11.42 24.97
N SER A 615 0.05 12.24 25.94
CA SER A 615 0.17 13.69 25.73
C SER A 615 1.37 14.02 24.82
N ALA A 616 2.48 13.31 24.97
CA ALA A 616 3.63 13.41 24.07
C ALA A 616 3.28 13.02 22.61
N THR A 617 2.37 12.05 22.42
CA THR A 617 1.89 11.65 21.09
C THR A 617 1.16 12.80 20.36
N HIS A 618 0.34 13.57 21.07
CA HIS A 618 -0.32 14.76 20.51
C HIS A 618 0.68 15.85 20.11
N LEU A 619 1.68 16.12 20.98
CA LEU A 619 2.73 17.07 20.65
C LEU A 619 3.57 16.61 19.44
N LEU A 620 3.90 15.33 19.37
CA LEU A 620 4.59 14.70 18.24
C LEU A 620 3.77 14.83 16.95
N HIS A 621 2.48 14.51 16.97
CA HIS A 621 1.62 14.60 15.79
C HIS A 621 1.58 16.03 15.23
N ALA A 622 1.41 17.03 16.09
CA ALA A 622 1.44 18.43 15.69
C ALA A 622 2.81 18.86 15.14
N ALA A 623 3.92 18.42 15.75
CA ALA A 623 5.28 18.68 15.26
C ALA A 623 5.54 18.04 13.88
N LEU A 624 5.14 16.79 13.69
CA LEU A 624 5.23 16.10 12.41
C LEU A 624 4.48 16.85 11.31
N ARG A 625 3.27 17.31 11.58
CA ARG A 625 2.49 18.11 10.62
C ARG A 625 3.16 19.47 10.32
N SER A 626 3.76 20.09 11.31
CA SER A 626 4.49 21.36 11.14
C SER A 626 5.74 21.21 10.28
N VAL A 627 6.48 20.10 10.39
CA VAL A 627 7.75 19.87 9.70
C VAL A 627 7.57 19.22 8.35
N LEU A 628 6.72 18.16 8.29
CA LEU A 628 6.56 17.32 7.10
C LEU A 628 5.38 17.74 6.23
N GLY A 629 4.40 18.47 6.81
CA GLY A 629 3.23 18.96 6.09
C GLY A 629 1.88 18.40 6.59
N THR A 630 0.79 19.05 6.17
CA THR A 630 -0.58 18.77 6.65
C THR A 630 -1.14 17.41 6.22
N HIS A 631 -0.49 16.70 5.29
CA HIS A 631 -0.85 15.34 4.87
C HIS A 631 -0.56 14.29 5.94
N VAL A 632 0.28 14.62 6.93
CA VAL A 632 0.54 13.72 8.05
C VAL A 632 -0.75 13.48 8.82
N ALA A 633 -1.19 12.23 8.84
CA ALA A 633 -2.36 11.77 9.56
C ALA A 633 -2.05 10.44 10.26
N GLN A 634 -2.56 10.25 11.45
CA GLN A 634 -2.40 9.01 12.20
C GLN A 634 -2.99 7.82 11.43
N LYS A 635 -2.23 6.74 11.32
CA LYS A 635 -2.64 5.44 10.75
C LYS A 635 -2.70 4.33 11.80
N GLY A 636 -1.98 4.52 12.89
CA GLY A 636 -1.97 3.66 14.06
C GLY A 636 -1.26 4.33 15.21
N SER A 637 -1.55 3.88 16.43
CA SER A 637 -0.88 4.33 17.65
C SER A 637 -0.77 3.17 18.63
N LEU A 638 0.28 3.19 19.45
CA LEU A 638 0.40 2.38 20.65
C LEU A 638 1.03 3.28 21.71
N VAL A 639 0.35 3.39 22.85
CA VAL A 639 0.81 4.19 23.98
C VAL A 639 0.77 3.32 25.23
N ASN A 640 1.92 3.06 25.82
CA ASN A 640 2.06 2.35 27.08
C ASN A 640 2.94 3.14 28.06
N ASP A 641 3.30 2.54 29.16
CA ASP A 641 4.12 3.15 30.23
C ASP A 641 5.61 3.27 29.87
N GLU A 642 6.08 2.47 28.88
CA GLU A 642 7.50 2.42 28.49
C GLU A 642 7.81 3.34 27.32
N HIS A 643 6.93 3.33 26.28
CA HIS A 643 7.13 4.07 25.04
C HIS A 643 5.82 4.45 24.35
N LEU A 644 5.92 5.32 23.39
CA LEU A 644 4.87 5.58 22.41
C LEU A 644 5.33 5.16 21.02
N ARG A 645 4.38 4.68 20.21
CA ARG A 645 4.54 4.35 18.80
C ARG A 645 3.50 5.10 17.99
N PHE A 646 3.93 5.80 16.98
CA PHE A 646 3.06 6.59 16.12
C PHE A 646 3.28 6.23 14.66
N ASP A 647 2.27 5.62 14.05
CA ASP A 647 2.24 5.26 12.64
C ASP A 647 1.49 6.36 11.88
N PHE A 648 2.10 6.93 10.85
CA PHE A 648 1.54 8.08 10.16
C PHE A 648 1.74 8.02 8.65
N SER A 649 0.87 8.72 7.90
CA SER A 649 1.00 8.84 6.45
C SER A 649 2.15 9.77 6.11
N HIS A 650 3.17 9.21 5.43
CA HIS A 650 4.26 9.95 4.83
C HIS A 650 4.95 9.09 3.77
N PHE A 651 5.38 9.70 2.68
CA PHE A 651 5.85 9.02 1.47
C PHE A 651 7.36 8.75 1.45
N ALA A 652 8.17 9.56 2.17
CA ALA A 652 9.62 9.45 2.20
C ALA A 652 10.14 9.04 3.59
N LYS A 653 11.42 8.67 3.67
CA LYS A 653 12.13 8.55 4.94
C LYS A 653 12.22 9.94 5.59
N VAL A 654 11.92 10.03 6.88
CA VAL A 654 12.16 11.25 7.66
C VAL A 654 13.68 11.40 7.87
N THR A 655 14.26 12.52 7.47
CA THR A 655 15.69 12.75 7.58
C THR A 655 16.12 13.00 9.03
N ASP A 656 17.39 12.83 9.32
CA ASP A 656 17.92 13.05 10.67
C ASP A 656 17.76 14.52 11.11
N GLU A 657 17.83 15.47 10.15
CA GLU A 657 17.58 16.90 10.38
C GLU A 657 16.10 17.17 10.70
N GLU A 658 15.18 16.51 9.99
CA GLU A 658 13.73 16.60 10.26
C GLU A 658 13.39 16.00 11.63
N VAL A 659 13.98 14.83 11.97
CA VAL A 659 13.84 14.21 13.29
C VAL A 659 14.31 15.16 14.38
N ALA A 660 15.50 15.73 14.24
CA ALA A 660 16.05 16.68 15.23
C ALA A 660 15.16 17.93 15.38
N ARG A 661 14.59 18.44 14.28
CA ARG A 661 13.68 19.57 14.31
C ARG A 661 12.35 19.23 15.01
N ILE A 662 11.78 18.05 14.75
CA ILE A 662 10.58 17.55 15.41
C ILE A 662 10.80 17.43 16.92
N GLU A 663 11.91 16.80 17.35
CA GLU A 663 12.29 16.70 18.77
C GLU A 663 12.43 18.07 19.43
N THR A 664 13.05 19.01 18.71
CA THR A 664 13.23 20.38 19.21
C THR A 664 11.88 21.04 19.49
N ILE A 665 10.93 20.98 18.54
CA ILE A 665 9.59 21.56 18.68
C ILE A 665 8.84 20.92 19.85
N VAL A 666 8.83 19.58 19.95
CA VAL A 666 8.15 18.87 21.05
C VAL A 666 8.73 19.29 22.40
N ASN A 667 10.06 19.28 22.54
CA ASN A 667 10.71 19.67 23.79
C ASN A 667 10.55 21.16 24.12
N GLU A 668 10.40 22.06 23.15
CA GLU A 668 10.02 23.46 23.37
C GLU A 668 8.61 23.57 23.96
N LYS A 669 7.64 22.82 23.44
CA LYS A 669 6.27 22.79 23.95
C LYS A 669 6.19 22.18 25.37
N ILE A 670 7.04 21.19 25.66
CA ILE A 670 7.20 20.63 27.02
C ILE A 670 7.70 21.72 27.97
N ARG A 671 8.81 22.39 27.62
CA ARG A 671 9.39 23.48 28.44
C ARG A 671 8.47 24.66 28.62
N ALA A 672 7.58 24.92 27.66
CA ALA A 672 6.58 25.98 27.77
C ALA A 672 5.51 25.71 28.83
N ASN A 673 5.44 24.50 29.37
CA ASN A 673 4.52 24.07 30.43
C ASN A 673 3.07 24.47 30.20
N ILE A 674 2.56 24.13 29.01
CA ILE A 674 1.23 24.50 28.51
C ILE A 674 0.16 23.72 29.27
N PRO A 675 -0.95 24.33 29.73
CA PRO A 675 -2.07 23.61 30.35
C PRO A 675 -2.78 22.73 29.29
N VAL A 676 -3.05 21.47 29.66
CA VAL A 676 -3.83 20.54 28.83
C VAL A 676 -5.31 20.72 29.17
N VAL A 677 -6.05 21.36 28.25
CA VAL A 677 -7.45 21.66 28.43
C VAL A 677 -8.31 20.61 27.75
N ILE A 678 -9.24 20.03 28.50
CA ILE A 678 -10.16 19.01 28.02
C ILE A 678 -11.58 19.56 28.04
N LYS A 679 -12.27 19.56 26.89
CA LYS A 679 -13.66 20.06 26.77
C LYS A 679 -14.53 18.99 26.07
N GLU A 680 -15.78 18.88 26.52
CA GLU A 680 -16.84 18.17 25.78
C GLU A 680 -17.69 19.21 25.05
N MET A 681 -17.92 18.97 23.75
CA MET A 681 -18.71 19.86 22.90
C MET A 681 -19.37 19.09 21.76
N GLU A 682 -20.28 19.75 21.04
CA GLU A 682 -20.86 19.20 19.81
C GLU A 682 -19.76 19.00 18.73
N LYS A 683 -19.86 17.93 17.97
CA LYS A 683 -18.87 17.56 16.94
C LYS A 683 -18.62 18.69 15.94
N ASP A 684 -19.67 19.37 15.51
CA ASP A 684 -19.58 20.47 14.54
C ASP A 684 -18.86 21.70 15.12
N GLU A 685 -19.01 21.97 16.43
CA GLU A 685 -18.25 23.00 17.12
C GLU A 685 -16.77 22.66 17.21
N ALA A 686 -16.45 21.40 17.52
CA ALA A 686 -15.07 20.93 17.56
C ALA A 686 -14.38 21.08 16.20
N ILE A 687 -15.06 20.73 15.11
CA ILE A 687 -14.54 20.88 13.73
C ILE A 687 -14.31 22.37 13.39
N LYS A 688 -15.23 23.26 13.79
CA LYS A 688 -15.08 24.72 13.58
C LYS A 688 -13.90 25.30 14.36
N LEU A 689 -13.55 24.73 15.52
CA LEU A 689 -12.34 25.07 16.28
C LEU A 689 -11.05 24.55 15.64
N GLY A 690 -11.14 23.76 14.55
CA GLY A 690 -10.00 23.16 13.89
C GLY A 690 -9.53 21.84 14.53
N ALA A 691 -10.39 21.21 15.37
CA ALA A 691 -10.03 19.94 15.99
C ALA A 691 -9.83 18.84 14.96
N MET A 692 -8.69 18.14 15.05
CA MET A 692 -8.41 16.98 14.20
C MET A 692 -9.16 15.75 14.70
N ALA A 693 -9.89 15.08 13.80
CA ALA A 693 -10.52 13.81 14.04
C ALA A 693 -9.60 12.67 13.52
N LEU A 694 -9.48 11.59 14.29
CA LEU A 694 -8.74 10.42 13.88
C LEU A 694 -9.48 9.70 12.73
N PHE A 695 -8.72 9.23 11.77
CA PHE A 695 -9.25 8.58 10.58
C PHE A 695 -9.88 7.21 10.95
N GLY A 696 -11.19 7.04 10.65
CA GLY A 696 -11.87 5.76 10.81
C GLY A 696 -12.61 5.55 12.14
N GLU A 697 -12.54 6.48 13.09
CA GLU A 697 -13.34 6.38 14.31
C GLU A 697 -14.75 6.95 14.11
N LYS A 698 -15.75 6.23 14.64
CA LYS A 698 -17.14 6.71 14.68
C LYS A 698 -17.33 7.55 15.92
N TYR A 699 -17.37 8.86 15.75
CA TYR A 699 -17.69 9.79 16.84
C TYR A 699 -19.19 9.99 16.96
N GLY A 700 -19.71 10.06 18.19
CA GLY A 700 -21.09 10.48 18.46
C GLY A 700 -21.29 11.98 18.22
N ASP A 701 -22.51 12.49 18.49
CA ASP A 701 -22.83 13.91 18.33
C ASP A 701 -22.02 14.79 19.29
N LYS A 702 -21.72 14.29 20.50
CA LYS A 702 -20.82 14.93 21.47
C LYS A 702 -19.44 14.28 21.46
N VAL A 703 -18.40 15.11 21.42
CA VAL A 703 -17.00 14.70 21.34
C VAL A 703 -16.16 15.34 22.44
N ARG A 704 -15.13 14.62 22.87
CA ARG A 704 -14.11 15.11 23.81
C ARG A 704 -12.94 15.67 23.04
N VAL A 705 -12.61 16.94 23.27
CA VAL A 705 -11.52 17.68 22.61
C VAL A 705 -10.41 17.94 23.61
N VAL A 706 -9.18 17.58 23.23
CA VAL A 706 -7.96 17.86 23.99
C VAL A 706 -7.20 18.98 23.30
N ILE A 707 -6.90 20.04 24.04
CA ILE A 707 -6.26 21.26 23.54
C ILE A 707 -4.95 21.47 24.30
N MET A 708 -3.85 21.50 23.56
CA MET A 708 -2.50 21.84 24.04
C MET A 708 -1.96 22.99 23.17
N ASP A 709 -2.35 24.23 23.50
CA ASP A 709 -2.19 25.43 22.70
C ASP A 709 -3.14 25.46 21.48
N GLU A 710 -4.05 26.45 21.43
CA GLU A 710 -5.09 26.58 20.38
C GLU A 710 -4.51 26.76 18.96
N LYS A 711 -3.24 27.17 18.85
CA LYS A 711 -2.54 27.34 17.57
C LYS A 711 -1.64 26.16 17.22
N TYR A 712 -1.56 25.12 18.07
CA TYR A 712 -0.61 24.05 17.89
C TYR A 712 -1.27 22.66 17.82
N SER A 713 -2.00 22.23 18.87
CA SER A 713 -2.63 20.91 18.93
C SER A 713 -4.04 20.97 19.51
N ILE A 714 -5.02 20.66 18.66
CA ILE A 714 -6.44 20.48 19.03
C ILE A 714 -6.88 19.17 18.39
N GLU A 715 -7.21 18.15 19.22
CA GLU A 715 -7.53 16.82 18.71
C GLU A 715 -8.73 16.20 19.42
N LEU A 716 -9.54 15.40 18.68
CA LEU A 716 -10.57 14.55 19.25
C LEU A 716 -9.89 13.35 19.90
N CYS A 717 -9.97 13.22 21.22
CA CYS A 717 -9.31 12.14 21.94
C CYS A 717 -10.05 11.69 23.20
N GLY A 718 -10.23 10.36 23.34
CA GLY A 718 -10.83 9.72 24.51
C GLY A 718 -9.84 9.34 25.61
N GLY A 719 -8.52 9.45 25.37
CA GLY A 719 -7.46 8.93 26.24
C GLY A 719 -7.19 9.77 27.49
N THR A 720 -6.26 9.29 28.32
CA THR A 720 -5.82 9.99 29.54
C THR A 720 -4.64 10.91 29.25
N HIS A 721 -4.60 12.08 29.85
CA HIS A 721 -3.58 13.10 29.63
C HIS A 721 -3.07 13.71 30.94
N VAL A 722 -1.87 14.29 30.89
CA VAL A 722 -1.32 15.07 32.01
C VAL A 722 -2.03 16.42 32.16
N GLY A 723 -1.82 17.10 33.28
CA GLY A 723 -2.38 18.43 33.51
C GLY A 723 -1.66 19.54 32.77
N TYR A 724 -0.35 19.41 32.63
CA TYR A 724 0.54 20.37 31.97
C TYR A 724 1.59 19.64 31.12
N THR A 725 1.98 20.23 29.99
CA THR A 725 3.01 19.62 29.14
C THR A 725 4.38 19.49 29.82
N GLY A 726 4.71 20.29 30.80
CA GLY A 726 5.94 20.19 31.58
C GLY A 726 6.08 18.89 32.38
N GLU A 727 4.95 18.23 32.71
CA GLU A 727 4.96 16.94 33.41
C GLU A 727 5.52 15.78 32.55
N LEU A 728 5.65 15.99 31.24
CA LEU A 728 6.26 15.00 30.33
C LEU A 728 7.79 14.84 30.53
N GLY A 729 8.46 15.81 31.14
CA GLY A 729 9.90 15.81 31.28
C GLY A 729 10.63 16.06 29.97
N PHE A 730 11.41 15.09 29.50
CA PHE A 730 12.13 15.16 28.23
C PHE A 730 11.56 14.13 27.23
N PHE A 731 11.57 14.47 25.93
CA PHE A 731 11.09 13.62 24.84
C PHE A 731 12.23 13.28 23.88
N LYS A 732 12.33 12.02 23.48
CA LYS A 732 13.31 11.54 22.50
C LYS A 732 12.71 10.53 21.54
N ILE A 733 12.95 10.69 20.23
CA ILE A 733 12.66 9.70 19.21
C ILE A 733 13.76 8.63 19.25
N THR A 734 13.36 7.36 19.36
CA THR A 734 14.29 6.23 19.46
C THR A 734 14.47 5.53 18.11
N SER A 735 13.43 5.51 17.28
CA SER A 735 13.49 4.90 15.95
C SER A 735 12.53 5.56 14.95
N GLU A 736 12.90 5.52 13.66
CA GLU A 736 12.08 5.87 12.52
C GLU A 736 12.21 4.80 11.44
N SER A 737 11.08 4.27 10.94
CA SER A 737 11.07 3.17 9.98
C SER A 737 9.85 3.18 9.06
N ALA A 738 9.95 2.50 7.91
CA ALA A 738 8.81 2.22 7.05
C ALA A 738 8.10 0.95 7.51
N ILE A 739 6.77 0.98 7.62
CA ILE A 739 5.97 -0.23 7.88
C ILE A 739 5.13 -0.66 6.68
N ALA A 740 4.72 0.29 5.87
CA ALA A 740 4.03 0.03 4.61
C ALA A 740 4.35 1.17 3.64
N ALA A 741 4.08 0.97 2.37
CA ALA A 741 4.23 2.06 1.43
C ALA A 741 3.30 3.23 1.80
N GLY A 742 3.87 4.43 1.90
CA GLY A 742 3.17 5.63 2.35
C GLY A 742 2.85 5.67 3.84
N VAL A 743 3.37 4.74 4.67
CA VAL A 743 3.19 4.76 6.13
C VAL A 743 4.54 4.60 6.83
N ARG A 744 4.87 5.59 7.63
CA ARG A 744 6.07 5.63 8.47
C ARG A 744 5.71 5.40 9.93
N ARG A 745 6.66 4.89 10.69
CA ARG A 745 6.56 4.66 12.13
C ARG A 745 7.63 5.45 12.84
N ILE A 746 7.23 6.15 13.89
CA ILE A 746 8.12 6.70 14.90
C ILE A 746 7.86 5.99 16.23
N GLU A 747 8.94 5.59 16.89
CA GLU A 747 8.91 5.18 18.28
C GLU A 747 9.66 6.23 19.10
N ALA A 748 9.10 6.58 20.26
CA ALA A 748 9.65 7.62 21.11
C ALA A 748 9.38 7.33 22.60
N VAL A 749 10.15 7.97 23.45
CA VAL A 749 10.06 7.87 24.90
C VAL A 749 9.94 9.24 25.53
N SER A 750 9.22 9.34 26.66
CA SER A 750 9.13 10.58 27.45
C SER A 750 9.38 10.31 28.95
N GLY A 751 9.67 11.38 29.73
CA GLY A 751 9.82 11.33 31.18
C GLY A 751 10.83 10.29 31.65
N LYS A 752 10.44 9.46 32.63
CA LYS A 752 11.30 8.44 33.27
C LYS A 752 11.91 7.46 32.27
N ALA A 753 11.13 7.02 31.26
CA ALA A 753 11.63 6.14 30.22
C ALA A 753 12.70 6.80 29.35
N CYS A 754 12.55 8.10 29.10
CA CYS A 754 13.54 8.89 28.37
C CYS A 754 14.83 9.08 29.18
N GLU A 755 14.73 9.35 30.50
CA GLU A 755 15.90 9.41 31.38
C GLU A 755 16.68 8.10 31.38
N HIS A 756 15.98 6.97 31.48
CA HIS A 756 16.61 5.65 31.44
C HIS A 756 17.34 5.42 30.11
N TYR A 757 16.65 5.68 28.99
CA TYR A 757 17.23 5.55 27.65
C TYR A 757 18.50 6.42 27.47
N LEU A 758 18.45 7.69 27.90
CA LEU A 758 19.60 8.58 27.80
C LEU A 758 20.78 8.13 28.68
N ASN A 759 20.49 7.66 29.90
CA ASN A 759 21.51 7.14 30.82
C ASN A 759 22.18 5.88 30.25
N GLU A 760 21.43 4.96 29.61
CA GLU A 760 22.00 3.81 28.93
C GLU A 760 22.93 4.23 27.78
N GLN A 761 22.53 5.21 26.95
CA GLN A 761 23.38 5.73 25.86
C GLN A 761 24.64 6.41 26.39
N LEU A 762 24.51 7.15 27.47
CA LEU A 762 25.68 7.78 28.14
C LEU A 762 26.63 6.73 28.75
N GLN A 763 26.07 5.68 29.37
CA GLN A 763 26.87 4.59 29.93
C GLN A 763 27.66 3.85 28.83
N GLN A 764 27.00 3.51 27.71
CA GLN A 764 27.69 2.92 26.54
C GLN A 764 28.82 3.82 26.02
N LEU A 765 28.59 5.12 25.95
CA LEU A 765 29.64 6.08 25.55
C LEU A 765 30.81 6.09 26.53
N ILE A 766 30.55 6.01 27.84
CA ILE A 766 31.57 5.92 28.89
C ILE A 766 32.38 4.63 28.72
N GLU A 767 31.73 3.50 28.47
CA GLU A 767 32.38 2.22 28.26
C GLU A 767 33.28 2.23 27.02
N VAL A 768 32.78 2.79 25.89
CA VAL A 768 33.59 2.97 24.68
C VAL A 768 34.79 3.88 24.96
N LYS A 769 34.59 5.01 25.65
CA LYS A 769 35.71 5.88 26.03
C LYS A 769 36.75 5.16 26.91
N SER A 770 36.27 4.35 27.86
CA SER A 770 37.15 3.57 28.73
C SER A 770 37.98 2.54 27.96
N ALA A 771 37.35 1.84 26.98
CA ALA A 771 38.04 0.89 26.12
C ALA A 771 39.20 1.51 25.31
N PHE A 772 39.12 2.82 25.03
CA PHE A 772 40.16 3.60 24.36
C PHE A 772 41.02 4.46 25.34
N ASN A 773 41.02 4.11 26.65
CA ASN A 773 41.82 4.83 27.68
C ASN A 773 41.37 6.30 27.88
N ASN A 774 40.07 6.59 27.76
CA ASN A 774 39.47 7.91 27.99
C ASN A 774 40.15 9.06 27.22
N PRO A 775 40.30 8.97 25.89
CA PRO A 775 40.89 10.01 25.10
C PRO A 775 40.06 11.29 25.11
N LYS A 776 40.71 12.45 24.98
CA LYS A 776 40.01 13.75 24.85
C LYS A 776 39.20 13.82 23.52
N GLU A 777 39.74 13.24 22.45
CA GLU A 777 39.15 13.21 21.10
C GLU A 777 38.90 11.76 20.70
N LEU A 778 37.77 11.20 21.18
CA LEU A 778 37.42 9.79 20.98
C LEU A 778 37.37 9.39 19.50
N ILE A 779 36.69 10.17 18.66
CA ILE A 779 36.55 9.87 17.22
C ILE A 779 37.91 9.76 16.55
N LYS A 780 38.80 10.73 16.79
CA LYS A 780 40.16 10.72 16.23
C LYS A 780 40.97 9.52 16.68
N GLN A 781 40.81 9.09 17.96
CA GLN A 781 41.49 7.90 18.46
C GLN A 781 40.99 6.62 17.78
N ILE A 782 39.68 6.50 17.52
CA ILE A 782 39.07 5.37 16.76
C ILE A 782 39.62 5.38 15.34
N GLU A 783 39.63 6.54 14.66
CA GLU A 783 40.13 6.67 13.29
C GLU A 783 41.62 6.28 13.20
N ASN A 784 42.45 6.72 14.15
CA ASN A 784 43.87 6.35 14.23
C ASN A 784 44.04 4.83 14.41
N SER A 785 43.28 4.21 15.31
CA SER A 785 43.33 2.77 15.55
C SER A 785 42.90 1.97 14.31
N LEU A 786 41.87 2.42 13.58
CA LEU A 786 41.45 1.78 12.33
C LEU A 786 42.49 1.92 11.21
N ALA A 787 43.18 3.09 11.15
CA ALA A 787 44.27 3.32 10.20
C ALA A 787 45.47 2.41 10.52
N GLU A 788 45.86 2.30 11.80
CA GLU A 788 46.92 1.42 12.27
C GLU A 788 46.61 -0.08 11.95
N ILE A 789 45.40 -0.54 12.23
CA ILE A 789 44.96 -1.89 11.89
C ILE A 789 45.10 -2.14 10.38
N LYS A 790 44.74 -1.17 9.55
CA LYS A 790 44.84 -1.29 8.08
C LYS A 790 46.32 -1.36 7.65
N GLU A 791 47.20 -0.60 8.28
CA GLU A 791 48.63 -0.62 8.01
C GLU A 791 49.30 -1.92 8.46
N LEU A 792 48.93 -2.42 9.67
CA LEU A 792 49.42 -3.69 10.18
C LEU A 792 48.96 -4.87 9.30
N LYS A 793 47.77 -4.88 8.81
CA LYS A 793 47.29 -5.92 7.84
C LYS A 793 48.14 -5.93 6.56
N LYS A 794 48.39 -4.77 5.96
CA LYS A 794 49.29 -4.67 4.78
C LYS A 794 50.69 -5.16 5.07
N LYS A 795 51.21 -4.87 6.26
CA LYS A 795 52.53 -5.31 6.68
C LYS A 795 52.59 -6.85 6.85
N ILE A 796 51.55 -7.44 7.43
CA ILE A 796 51.42 -8.89 7.54
C ILE A 796 51.38 -9.53 6.15
N GLU A 797 50.53 -9.04 5.23
CA GLU A 797 50.49 -9.54 3.84
C GLU A 797 51.83 -9.47 3.13
N SER A 798 52.58 -8.34 3.35
CA SER A 798 53.91 -8.18 2.77
C SER A 798 54.95 -9.17 3.36
N LEU A 799 54.92 -9.42 4.67
CA LEU A 799 55.78 -10.39 5.35
C LEU A 799 55.47 -11.81 4.92
N GLU A 800 54.17 -12.17 4.81
CA GLU A 800 53.74 -13.47 4.30
C GLU A 800 54.18 -13.71 2.83
N ALA A 801 54.07 -12.67 2.00
CA ALA A 801 54.56 -12.74 0.61
C ALA A 801 56.08 -13.02 0.55
N LYS A 802 56.86 -12.35 1.42
CA LYS A 802 58.32 -12.61 1.52
C LYS A 802 58.61 -14.01 2.04
N GLN A 803 57.88 -14.50 3.05
CA GLN A 803 58.04 -15.86 3.57
C GLN A 803 57.72 -16.93 2.51
N ILE A 804 56.64 -16.73 1.74
CA ILE A 804 56.30 -17.61 0.63
C ILE A 804 57.42 -17.65 -0.44
N ALA A 805 57.95 -16.48 -0.82
CA ALA A 805 59.02 -16.38 -1.79
C ALA A 805 60.31 -17.09 -1.30
N GLN A 806 60.63 -16.98 -0.01
CA GLN A 806 61.78 -17.65 0.55
C GLN A 806 61.56 -19.18 0.62
N LEU A 807 60.43 -19.61 1.12
CA LEU A 807 60.06 -21.04 1.13
C LEU A 807 60.06 -21.68 -0.26
N LYS A 808 59.63 -20.90 -1.26
CA LYS A 808 59.66 -21.35 -2.67
C LYS A 808 61.10 -21.69 -3.09
N ILE A 809 62.06 -20.81 -2.87
CA ILE A 809 63.48 -20.99 -3.23
C ILE A 809 64.06 -22.20 -2.47
N GLU A 810 63.75 -22.36 -1.21
CA GLU A 810 64.23 -23.49 -0.39
C GLU A 810 63.65 -24.83 -0.87
N LEU A 811 62.37 -24.88 -1.25
CA LEU A 811 61.66 -26.07 -1.68
C LEU A 811 62.04 -26.46 -3.13
N GLU A 812 62.35 -25.53 -3.99
CA GLU A 812 62.86 -25.80 -5.35
C GLU A 812 64.17 -26.57 -5.34
N GLN A 813 64.98 -26.41 -4.30
CA GLN A 813 66.27 -27.18 -4.10
C GLN A 813 66.05 -28.58 -3.49
N GLN A 814 64.82 -28.90 -3.04
CA GLN A 814 64.46 -30.16 -2.39
C GLN A 814 63.57 -31.06 -3.25
N VAL A 815 63.60 -30.88 -4.58
CA VAL A 815 62.88 -31.73 -5.54
C VAL A 815 63.47 -33.13 -5.48
N GLU A 816 62.64 -34.13 -5.26
CA GLU A 816 62.95 -35.53 -5.29
C GLU A 816 62.48 -36.15 -6.62
N THR A 817 63.16 -37.13 -7.10
CA THR A 817 62.74 -37.98 -8.26
C THR A 817 62.20 -39.30 -7.76
N ILE A 818 60.90 -39.57 -8.01
CA ILE A 818 60.22 -40.80 -7.64
C ILE A 818 59.68 -41.45 -8.91
N LYS A 819 60.19 -42.56 -9.31
CA LYS A 819 59.79 -43.34 -10.50
C LYS A 819 59.60 -42.47 -11.78
N GLY A 820 60.40 -41.42 -11.94
CA GLY A 820 60.30 -40.47 -13.06
C GLY A 820 59.46 -39.23 -12.85
N VAL A 821 58.84 -39.08 -11.69
CA VAL A 821 58.03 -37.89 -11.29
C VAL A 821 58.88 -36.96 -10.42
N SER A 822 58.92 -35.66 -10.76
CA SER A 822 59.46 -34.63 -9.85
C SER A 822 58.48 -34.39 -8.69
N PHE A 823 58.90 -34.72 -7.49
CA PHE A 823 58.04 -34.66 -6.29
C PHE A 823 58.56 -33.68 -5.25
N ILE A 824 57.68 -32.82 -4.72
CA ILE A 824 57.96 -32.04 -3.50
C ILE A 824 56.90 -32.36 -2.47
N GLY A 825 57.32 -32.87 -1.31
CA GLY A 825 56.47 -33.12 -0.15
C GLY A 825 57.07 -32.52 1.10
N LYS A 826 56.43 -31.47 1.69
CA LYS A 826 56.98 -30.80 2.88
C LYS A 826 55.87 -30.30 3.82
N VAL A 827 56.16 -30.35 5.12
CA VAL A 827 55.45 -29.61 6.13
C VAL A 827 56.06 -28.22 6.21
N VAL A 828 55.29 -27.18 5.96
CA VAL A 828 55.74 -25.79 5.97
C VAL A 828 55.00 -24.98 7.05
N GLU A 829 55.65 -23.95 7.56
CA GLU A 829 55.04 -23.05 8.55
C GLU A 829 54.49 -21.82 7.81
N LEU A 830 53.14 -21.76 7.70
CA LEU A 830 52.44 -20.61 7.15
C LEU A 830 51.25 -20.25 8.05
N THR A 831 50.87 -18.99 8.01
CA THR A 831 49.84 -18.40 8.90
C THR A 831 48.41 -18.60 8.37
N ASN A 832 48.26 -18.82 7.04
CA ASN A 832 46.96 -18.99 6.42
C ASN A 832 46.98 -20.03 5.28
N ALA A 833 45.80 -20.59 4.97
CA ALA A 833 45.63 -21.65 3.97
C ALA A 833 45.78 -21.11 2.51
N ASP A 834 45.48 -19.82 2.30
CA ASP A 834 45.64 -19.22 0.97
C ASP A 834 47.11 -19.10 0.59
N GLY A 835 48.00 -18.79 1.56
CA GLY A 835 49.42 -18.82 1.41
C GLY A 835 49.97 -20.19 1.01
N LEU A 836 49.45 -21.26 1.64
CA LEU A 836 49.79 -22.65 1.32
C LEU A 836 49.37 -23.00 -0.12
N LYS A 837 48.15 -22.62 -0.51
CA LYS A 837 47.65 -22.83 -1.87
C LYS A 837 48.45 -22.06 -2.90
N LYS A 838 48.80 -20.80 -2.60
CA LYS A 838 49.64 -19.96 -3.48
C LYS A 838 51.04 -20.55 -3.67
N LEU A 839 51.67 -20.97 -2.58
CA LEU A 839 52.99 -21.60 -2.62
C LEU A 839 52.99 -22.86 -3.48
N ALA A 840 51.98 -23.75 -3.31
CA ALA A 840 51.85 -24.97 -4.12
C ALA A 840 51.66 -24.64 -5.62
N SER A 841 50.85 -23.59 -5.91
CA SER A 841 50.62 -23.14 -7.30
C SER A 841 51.88 -22.51 -7.94
N GLU A 842 52.66 -21.81 -7.17
CA GLU A 842 53.92 -21.21 -7.68
C GLU A 842 55.02 -22.24 -7.85
N LEU A 843 55.13 -23.25 -6.99
CA LEU A 843 56.08 -24.35 -7.09
C LEU A 843 55.82 -25.23 -8.32
N ILE A 844 54.54 -25.62 -8.54
CA ILE A 844 54.22 -26.46 -9.72
C ILE A 844 54.55 -25.78 -11.04
N ALA A 845 54.51 -24.42 -11.07
CA ALA A 845 54.85 -23.64 -12.26
C ALA A 845 56.35 -23.43 -12.45
N SER A 846 57.15 -23.51 -11.38
CA SER A 846 58.62 -23.19 -11.42
C SER A 846 59.52 -24.42 -11.47
N ILE A 847 59.06 -25.61 -11.05
CA ILE A 847 59.87 -26.83 -11.05
C ILE A 847 60.12 -27.31 -12.50
N PRO A 848 61.40 -27.45 -12.95
CA PRO A 848 61.68 -28.00 -14.25
C PRO A 848 61.23 -29.48 -14.29
N PRO A 849 60.39 -29.83 -15.28
CA PRO A 849 59.96 -31.25 -15.40
C PRO A 849 61.13 -32.11 -15.93
N LEU A 850 61.21 -33.37 -15.44
CA LEU A 850 62.02 -34.37 -16.02
C LEU A 850 61.55 -34.76 -17.45
N GLU A 851 62.34 -35.60 -18.21
CA GLU A 851 61.86 -36.15 -19.49
C GLU A 851 60.46 -36.84 -19.24
N GLY A 852 59.43 -36.20 -19.72
CA GLY A 852 58.03 -36.64 -19.46
C GLY A 852 57.11 -35.60 -18.82
N GLY A 853 57.64 -34.48 -18.24
CA GLY A 853 56.84 -33.34 -17.76
C GLY A 853 56.03 -33.56 -16.47
N GLU A 854 56.36 -34.54 -15.66
CA GLU A 854 55.61 -35.01 -14.48
C GLU A 854 56.02 -34.27 -13.21
N VAL A 855 55.19 -33.48 -12.62
CA VAL A 855 55.45 -32.76 -11.36
C VAL A 855 54.27 -32.92 -10.39
N VAL A 856 54.57 -33.17 -9.11
CA VAL A 856 53.62 -33.25 -8.00
C VAL A 856 54.14 -32.42 -6.83
N VAL A 857 53.32 -31.57 -6.28
CA VAL A 857 53.61 -30.80 -5.09
C VAL A 857 52.57 -31.08 -3.99
N VAL A 858 53.04 -31.42 -2.80
CA VAL A 858 52.21 -31.67 -1.61
C VAL A 858 52.74 -30.85 -0.45
N LEU A 859 52.02 -29.84 -0.07
CA LEU A 859 52.34 -29.02 1.08
C LEU A 859 51.36 -29.21 2.18
N THR A 860 51.87 -29.31 3.41
CA THR A 860 51.02 -29.38 4.60
C THR A 860 51.45 -28.35 5.62
N SER A 861 50.52 -27.83 6.41
CA SER A 861 50.82 -26.86 7.46
C SER A 861 49.85 -27.05 8.66
N ASN A 862 50.37 -26.70 9.84
CA ASN A 862 49.52 -26.50 11.02
C ASN A 862 49.16 -25.02 11.14
N ILE A 863 47.88 -24.67 10.82
CA ILE A 863 47.41 -23.31 10.86
C ILE A 863 46.45 -23.16 12.03
N ASN A 864 46.87 -22.44 13.07
CA ASN A 864 46.04 -22.22 14.26
C ASN A 864 45.46 -23.51 14.87
N GLY A 865 46.26 -24.58 14.96
CA GLY A 865 45.84 -25.87 15.50
C GLY A 865 45.02 -26.75 14.58
N LYS A 866 44.87 -26.36 13.31
CA LYS A 866 44.18 -27.11 12.25
C LYS A 866 45.13 -27.54 11.15
N ALA A 867 44.96 -28.77 10.66
CA ALA A 867 45.71 -29.26 9.50
C ALA A 867 45.24 -28.55 8.22
N ALA A 868 46.18 -28.05 7.45
CA ALA A 868 45.97 -27.53 6.10
C ALA A 868 46.82 -28.30 5.12
N VAL A 869 46.29 -28.67 3.98
CA VAL A 869 46.97 -29.45 2.92
C VAL A 869 46.68 -28.77 1.59
N ALA A 870 47.72 -28.65 0.73
CA ALA A 870 47.60 -28.24 -0.66
C ALA A 870 48.27 -29.28 -1.55
N ILE A 871 47.57 -29.73 -2.60
CA ILE A 871 48.10 -30.65 -3.61
C ILE A 871 48.02 -29.97 -4.97
N ALA A 872 49.18 -29.88 -5.68
CA ALA A 872 49.21 -29.40 -7.06
C ALA A 872 49.82 -30.48 -7.98
N LEU A 873 49.20 -30.66 -9.14
CA LEU A 873 49.55 -31.68 -10.14
C LEU A 873 49.84 -31.03 -11.50
N SER A 874 50.88 -31.48 -12.22
CA SER A 874 51.11 -31.08 -13.63
C SER A 874 50.05 -31.69 -14.56
N GLU A 875 49.91 -31.10 -15.75
CA GLU A 875 48.97 -31.55 -16.77
C GLU A 875 49.26 -33.01 -17.20
N THR A 876 50.51 -33.39 -17.29
CA THR A 876 50.96 -34.76 -17.62
C THR A 876 50.48 -35.79 -16.57
N ILE A 877 50.51 -35.45 -15.28
CA ILE A 877 49.99 -36.28 -14.21
C ILE A 877 48.47 -36.41 -14.30
N MET A 878 47.78 -35.31 -14.61
CA MET A 878 46.31 -35.35 -14.78
C MET A 878 45.90 -36.19 -15.98
N ASN A 879 46.65 -36.19 -17.07
CA ASN A 879 46.42 -37.04 -18.24
C ASN A 879 46.62 -38.54 -17.95
N LYS A 880 47.33 -38.89 -16.90
CA LYS A 880 47.42 -40.29 -16.39
C LYS A 880 46.23 -40.67 -15.49
N GLY A 881 45.23 -39.80 -15.33
CA GLY A 881 44.00 -40.08 -14.59
C GLY A 881 44.01 -39.64 -13.13
N PHE A 882 45.04 -38.93 -12.64
CA PHE A 882 45.10 -38.38 -11.29
C PHE A 882 44.43 -37.00 -11.25
N GLU A 883 43.62 -36.78 -10.20
CA GLU A 883 42.99 -35.48 -9.96
C GLU A 883 43.21 -35.07 -8.49
N ALA A 884 43.69 -33.88 -8.21
CA ALA A 884 44.00 -33.42 -6.87
C ALA A 884 42.79 -33.48 -5.92
N PRO A 885 41.53 -33.14 -6.31
CA PRO A 885 40.37 -33.31 -5.42
C PRO A 885 40.05 -34.77 -5.05
N LYS A 886 40.28 -35.70 -5.96
CA LYS A 886 40.09 -37.15 -5.67
C LYS A 886 41.16 -37.65 -4.68
N ILE A 887 42.41 -37.30 -4.85
CA ILE A 887 43.47 -37.63 -3.90
C ILE A 887 43.12 -37.09 -2.51
N ILE A 888 42.68 -35.86 -2.44
CA ILE A 888 42.25 -35.25 -1.16
C ILE A 888 41.10 -36.02 -0.53
N LYS A 889 40.05 -36.33 -1.30
CA LYS A 889 38.84 -36.99 -0.80
C LYS A 889 39.09 -38.42 -0.33
N GLU A 890 39.85 -39.17 -1.12
CA GLU A 890 40.06 -40.61 -0.92
C GLU A 890 41.15 -40.92 0.10
N HIS A 891 42.24 -40.13 0.12
CA HIS A 891 43.43 -40.45 0.87
C HIS A 891 43.79 -39.50 2.01
N ILE A 892 43.38 -38.21 1.90
CA ILE A 892 43.78 -37.18 2.87
C ILE A 892 42.70 -36.84 3.88
N THR A 893 41.47 -36.64 3.42
CA THR A 893 40.34 -36.26 4.28
C THR A 893 40.16 -37.19 5.51
N PRO A 894 40.28 -38.53 5.40
CA PRO A 894 40.15 -39.40 6.53
C PRO A 894 41.26 -39.19 7.57
N ILE A 895 42.49 -38.88 7.14
CA ILE A 895 43.65 -38.71 8.01
C ILE A 895 43.63 -37.43 8.81
N ILE A 896 43.29 -36.33 8.16
CA ILE A 896 43.23 -35.02 8.82
C ILE A 896 41.90 -34.78 9.52
N LYS A 897 40.92 -35.70 9.41
CA LYS A 897 39.54 -35.57 9.93
C LYS A 897 38.87 -34.27 9.49
N GLY A 898 38.78 -34.09 8.20
CA GLY A 898 38.33 -32.84 7.63
C GLY A 898 37.66 -32.98 6.28
N GLY A 899 37.70 -31.90 5.49
CA GLY A 899 37.15 -31.82 4.14
C GLY A 899 38.03 -31.00 3.23
N GLY A 900 37.86 -31.15 1.92
CA GLY A 900 38.60 -30.38 0.92
C GLY A 900 38.03 -30.52 -0.47
N GLY A 901 38.58 -29.74 -1.39
CA GLY A 901 38.21 -29.75 -2.79
C GLY A 901 39.00 -28.69 -3.59
N GLY A 902 38.71 -28.55 -4.85
CA GLY A 902 39.44 -27.63 -5.72
C GLY A 902 39.29 -27.98 -7.20
N GLN A 903 40.22 -27.48 -8.01
CA GLN A 903 40.34 -27.80 -9.43
C GLN A 903 41.13 -29.07 -9.61
N LYS A 904 41.04 -29.73 -10.78
CA LYS A 904 41.76 -31.00 -11.07
C LYS A 904 43.25 -30.94 -10.83
N ASN A 905 43.86 -29.77 -11.12
CA ASN A 905 45.29 -29.53 -10.96
C ASN A 905 45.70 -28.97 -9.59
N LEU A 906 44.80 -28.38 -8.83
CA LEU A 906 45.11 -27.74 -7.55
C LEU A 906 43.93 -27.84 -6.58
N ALA A 907 44.13 -28.57 -5.48
CA ALA A 907 43.11 -28.70 -4.47
C ALA A 907 43.68 -28.53 -3.06
N THR A 908 42.80 -28.08 -2.13
CA THR A 908 43.19 -27.87 -0.75
C THR A 908 42.25 -28.61 0.20
N ALA A 909 42.74 -28.98 1.37
CA ALA A 909 41.97 -29.59 2.44
C ALA A 909 42.28 -28.95 3.78
N GLY A 910 41.24 -28.91 4.67
CA GLY A 910 41.40 -28.52 6.07
C GLY A 910 40.85 -29.58 6.99
N GLY A 911 41.51 -29.85 8.13
CA GLY A 911 41.10 -30.87 9.08
C GLY A 911 41.45 -30.53 10.53
N GLN A 912 40.91 -31.31 11.47
CA GLN A 912 41.14 -31.12 12.91
C GLN A 912 42.39 -31.83 13.46
N ASP A 913 42.95 -32.78 12.70
CA ASP A 913 44.09 -33.62 13.14
C ASP A 913 45.40 -33.16 12.49
N THR A 914 46.23 -32.50 13.30
CA THR A 914 47.54 -32.00 12.89
C THR A 914 48.69 -33.00 13.15
N SER A 915 48.45 -34.10 13.80
CA SER A 915 49.48 -35.07 14.18
C SER A 915 50.01 -35.91 13.04
N ASN A 916 49.27 -35.95 11.92
CA ASN A 916 49.53 -36.81 10.78
C ASN A 916 49.99 -36.09 9.52
N LEU A 917 50.44 -34.80 9.58
CA LEU A 917 50.87 -34.01 8.42
C LEU A 917 51.97 -34.70 7.58
N ASN A 918 52.97 -35.28 8.19
CA ASN A 918 54.02 -36.05 7.48
C ASN A 918 53.45 -37.29 6.79
N LYS A 919 52.52 -37.98 7.44
CA LYS A 919 51.85 -39.16 6.86
C LYS A 919 51.04 -38.85 5.62
N VAL A 920 50.47 -37.63 5.56
CA VAL A 920 49.78 -37.13 4.38
C VAL A 920 50.75 -37.08 3.20
N ILE A 921 51.97 -36.56 3.40
CA ILE A 921 52.99 -36.45 2.37
C ILE A 921 53.41 -37.84 1.90
N GLU A 922 53.65 -38.77 2.84
CA GLU A 922 54.07 -40.15 2.53
C GLU A 922 53.00 -40.90 1.72
N ILE A 923 51.74 -40.74 2.07
CA ILE A 923 50.66 -41.42 1.33
C ILE A 923 50.59 -40.88 -0.12
N VAL A 924 50.64 -39.55 -0.31
CA VAL A 924 50.64 -39.01 -1.67
C VAL A 924 51.89 -39.40 -2.42
N ARG A 925 53.05 -39.48 -1.77
CA ARG A 925 54.33 -39.94 -2.33
C ARG A 925 54.21 -41.37 -2.87
N ASN A 926 53.51 -42.24 -2.19
CA ASN A 926 53.35 -43.66 -2.54
C ASN A 926 52.35 -43.87 -3.71
N LEU A 927 51.54 -42.91 -4.09
CA LEU A 927 50.63 -42.97 -5.23
C LEU A 927 51.35 -42.86 -6.56
N PHE A 928 52.51 -42.27 -6.60
CA PHE A 928 53.37 -42.03 -7.76
C PHE A 928 54.59 -42.89 -7.70
#